data_f842b40bb85a1d470960213d93c4eed4
#
_entry.id   f842b40bb85a1d470960213d93c4eed4
#
_cell.length_a   1.000
_cell.length_b   1.000
_cell.length_c   1.000
_cell.angle_alpha   90.00
_cell.angle_beta   90.00
_cell.angle_gamma   90.00
#
_symmetry.space_group_name_H-M   'P 1'
#
loop_
_entity.id
_entity.type
_entity.pdbx_description
1 polymer ?
#
loop_
_entity_poly.entity_id
_entity_poly.type
_entity_poly.pdbx_seq_one_letter_code
_entity_poly.pdbx_strand_id
1 'polypeptide(L)'
;MSHDFEQLTITYSEKSLHFLQPAGTSRGVYHERKVWYVEARAYYCGRPVYGIGECAPLPQLSCDDVPNYVEILAEACQLWEKSGQLPREFLQVYPSILMGFETAELSLRSCAQNGNPFQLSSTPFAHGENGIPINGLVGMGNAEEMLERMETKLSAGYRCVKIKIGAIDFAAELNLLQILRQKYSKAEVELRLDANGAFGPDEAIEKLKQLAAFDIHSIEQPIRAGQWEAMAALCRKSPILIALDEELIGIHTREEKERLLDTIRPHYIILKPSLHGGFSGAEEWEELADARGIAHWATSALESNVGLNAIAHWTARRQLDQTKQDGELMPQGLGTGQLFADNYTAISLEIKGDELWNGTEKERSFKQELRTFTEEWNDSTKDVVELQTSGSTGKPKVMQATKSALRARAQRSLETLHITPGSTTLLCLPLQYVAGKMMVVRALIGDLRLITAAPSLHPYEHLSVAPQFVALTSLQAAASLEVAKEKALLEATDCIILGGGNVSHTLEDNLQSCRGRVYSTYGMTETFSHIALRLLNGDGRTDWYSPLRGVKVSLNINGCLVVSDSVTNNSLLDTNDIAEINDLGQFRILGRRDNVVCSGGIKLHLEKIEATLQAEKYGILLTSIPDAALGEALVCLYSSDVEEVFLREYCAKSLAKYEQPRYYLRVKAIPLTETGKPARASAKGIARKNLSLR
;
A
#
# COMPACT_ATOMS: atom_id res chain seq x y z
N MET A 1 -24.74 -19.20 -7.12
CA MET A 1 -23.61 -18.21 -7.06
C MET A 1 -22.79 -18.11 -8.34
N SER A 2 -23.14 -18.82 -9.41
CA SER A 2 -22.33 -18.90 -10.65
C SER A 2 -22.69 -17.89 -11.74
N HIS A 3 -23.51 -16.88 -11.48
CA HIS A 3 -23.96 -15.94 -12.51
C HIS A 3 -23.30 -14.55 -12.48
N ASP A 4 -22.43 -14.30 -11.51
CA ASP A 4 -21.87 -12.95 -11.30
C ASP A 4 -20.55 -12.71 -12.08
N PHE A 5 -19.80 -13.77 -12.38
CA PHE A 5 -18.51 -13.70 -13.06
C PHE A 5 -18.58 -14.32 -14.45
N GLU A 6 -18.16 -13.56 -15.47
CA GLU A 6 -18.08 -14.00 -16.85
C GLU A 6 -16.62 -14.30 -17.23
N GLN A 7 -16.41 -15.29 -18.10
CA GLN A 7 -15.08 -15.66 -18.65
C GLN A 7 -14.03 -15.95 -17.56
N LEU A 8 -14.41 -16.73 -16.56
CA LEU A 8 -13.49 -17.13 -15.48
C LEU A 8 -12.32 -17.95 -16.05
N THR A 9 -11.11 -17.53 -15.72
CA THR A 9 -9.85 -18.21 -16.06
C THR A 9 -9.03 -18.37 -14.81
N ILE A 10 -8.51 -19.58 -14.56
CA ILE A 10 -7.72 -19.91 -13.38
C ILE A 10 -6.31 -20.33 -13.83
N THR A 11 -5.30 -19.63 -13.36
CA THR A 11 -3.90 -19.93 -13.66
C THR A 11 -3.09 -20.06 -12.37
N TYR A 12 -1.94 -20.68 -12.44
CA TYR A 12 -1.01 -20.73 -11.32
C TYR A 12 0.44 -20.48 -11.78
N SER A 13 1.26 -20.01 -10.85
CA SER A 13 2.69 -19.79 -11.07
C SER A 13 3.50 -20.20 -9.85
N GLU A 14 4.63 -20.90 -10.07
CA GLU A 14 5.58 -21.25 -9.01
C GLU A 14 6.47 -20.05 -8.65
N LYS A 15 6.74 -19.86 -7.37
CA LYS A 15 7.69 -18.89 -6.85
C LYS A 15 8.53 -19.56 -5.75
N SER A 16 9.86 -19.43 -5.82
CA SER A 16 10.75 -19.68 -4.67
C SER A 16 10.90 -18.38 -3.88
N LEU A 17 10.66 -18.45 -2.59
CA LEU A 17 10.85 -17.37 -1.61
C LEU A 17 12.12 -17.66 -0.81
N HIS A 18 13.01 -16.68 -0.68
CA HIS A 18 14.28 -16.81 0.01
C HIS A 18 14.19 -16.19 1.41
N PHE A 19 14.54 -16.97 2.42
CA PHE A 19 14.57 -16.46 3.79
C PHE A 19 15.72 -15.47 3.98
N LEU A 20 15.47 -14.36 4.68
CA LEU A 20 16.50 -13.39 5.10
C LEU A 20 17.52 -14.03 6.05
N GLN A 21 17.05 -14.95 6.88
CA GLN A 21 17.86 -15.79 7.76
C GLN A 21 17.28 -17.21 7.72
N PRO A 22 18.13 -18.26 7.79
CA PRO A 22 17.63 -19.63 7.77
C PRO A 22 16.55 -19.86 8.83
N ALA A 23 15.41 -20.40 8.42
CA ALA A 23 14.29 -20.69 9.32
C ALA A 23 14.44 -22.10 9.90
N GLY A 24 14.74 -22.20 11.18
CA GLY A 24 14.76 -23.47 11.92
C GLY A 24 13.35 -23.94 12.26
N THR A 25 13.03 -25.18 11.84
CA THR A 25 11.77 -25.86 12.17
C THR A 25 12.05 -27.22 12.80
N SER A 26 11.04 -27.91 13.30
CA SER A 26 11.15 -29.30 13.79
C SER A 26 11.60 -30.32 12.72
N ARG A 27 11.54 -29.94 11.45
CA ARG A 27 11.88 -30.81 10.31
C ARG A 27 13.21 -30.47 9.64
N GLY A 28 13.85 -29.39 10.06
CA GLY A 28 15.14 -28.95 9.51
C GLY A 28 15.23 -27.43 9.37
N VAL A 29 16.25 -27.00 8.64
CA VAL A 29 16.53 -25.58 8.38
C VAL A 29 16.17 -25.28 6.93
N TYR A 30 15.26 -24.33 6.73
CA TYR A 30 14.86 -23.86 5.40
C TYR A 30 15.63 -22.58 5.03
N HIS A 31 16.20 -22.57 3.82
CA HIS A 31 16.85 -21.41 3.21
C HIS A 31 15.94 -20.76 2.16
N GLU A 32 15.10 -21.56 1.55
CA GLU A 32 14.09 -21.15 0.59
C GLU A 32 12.80 -21.95 0.81
N ARG A 33 11.69 -21.44 0.27
CA ARG A 33 10.40 -22.11 0.26
C ARG A 33 9.72 -21.94 -1.09
N LYS A 34 9.24 -23.02 -1.66
CA LYS A 34 8.39 -23.00 -2.84
C LYS A 34 6.93 -22.73 -2.46
N VAL A 35 6.29 -21.84 -3.20
CA VAL A 35 4.87 -21.55 -3.12
C VAL A 35 4.30 -21.46 -4.53
N TRP A 36 2.99 -21.67 -4.68
CA TRP A 36 2.29 -21.48 -5.95
C TRP A 36 1.21 -20.43 -5.74
N TYR A 37 1.27 -19.35 -6.55
CA TYR A 37 0.19 -18.38 -6.58
C TYR A 37 -0.86 -18.81 -7.59
N VAL A 38 -2.11 -18.92 -7.13
CA VAL A 38 -3.29 -19.18 -7.96
C VAL A 38 -3.96 -17.84 -8.25
N GLU A 39 -4.10 -17.51 -9.54
CA GLU A 39 -4.78 -16.31 -9.99
C GLU A 39 -6.11 -16.68 -10.66
N ALA A 40 -7.20 -16.11 -10.17
CA ALA A 40 -8.53 -16.17 -10.78
C ALA A 40 -8.80 -14.84 -11.47
N ARG A 41 -9.07 -14.87 -12.78
CA ARG A 41 -9.42 -13.68 -13.60
C ARG A 41 -10.80 -13.86 -14.20
N ALA A 42 -11.59 -12.80 -14.17
CA ALA A 42 -12.97 -12.82 -14.70
C ALA A 42 -13.40 -11.42 -15.12
N TYR A 43 -14.61 -11.33 -15.69
CA TYR A 43 -15.33 -10.08 -15.83
C TYR A 43 -16.49 -10.03 -14.84
N TYR A 44 -16.66 -8.87 -14.20
CA TYR A 44 -17.80 -8.58 -13.32
C TYR A 44 -18.46 -7.28 -13.77
N CYS A 45 -19.74 -7.35 -14.17
CA CYS A 45 -20.44 -6.20 -14.79
C CYS A 45 -19.65 -5.57 -15.96
N GLY A 46 -19.09 -6.41 -16.85
CA GLY A 46 -18.30 -5.99 -18.01
C GLY A 46 -16.89 -5.44 -17.70
N ARG A 47 -16.39 -5.59 -16.48
CA ARG A 47 -15.08 -5.09 -16.03
C ARG A 47 -14.15 -6.25 -15.67
N PRO A 48 -12.86 -6.16 -16.04
CA PRO A 48 -11.88 -7.15 -15.62
C PRO A 48 -11.68 -7.08 -14.11
N VAL A 49 -11.75 -8.22 -13.46
CA VAL A 49 -11.45 -8.40 -12.02
C VAL A 49 -10.51 -9.58 -11.86
N TYR A 50 -9.74 -9.57 -10.77
CA TYR A 50 -8.86 -10.68 -10.47
C TYR A 50 -8.81 -10.96 -8.98
N GLY A 51 -8.42 -12.17 -8.65
CA GLY A 51 -8.12 -12.59 -7.29
C GLY A 51 -6.87 -13.43 -7.26
N ILE A 52 -6.16 -13.44 -6.14
CA ILE A 52 -4.94 -14.21 -5.94
C ILE A 52 -5.00 -14.94 -4.61
N GLY A 53 -4.48 -16.17 -4.60
CA GLY A 53 -4.27 -16.95 -3.40
C GLY A 53 -2.94 -17.67 -3.43
N GLU A 54 -2.51 -18.18 -2.30
CA GLU A 54 -1.22 -18.84 -2.12
C GLU A 54 -1.43 -20.28 -1.67
N CYS A 55 -0.94 -21.22 -2.48
CA CYS A 55 -0.82 -22.63 -2.15
C CYS A 55 0.61 -22.88 -1.67
N ALA A 56 0.77 -23.15 -0.38
CA ALA A 56 2.07 -23.16 0.27
C ALA A 56 2.24 -24.39 1.17
N PRO A 57 2.45 -25.59 0.61
CA PRO A 57 2.75 -26.78 1.40
C PRO A 57 4.09 -26.58 2.11
N LEU A 58 4.17 -27.00 3.37
CA LEU A 58 5.42 -26.96 4.13
C LEU A 58 6.13 -28.30 3.97
N PRO A 59 7.35 -28.32 3.39
CA PRO A 59 8.05 -29.55 3.08
C PRO A 59 8.18 -30.49 4.29
N GLN A 60 7.92 -31.77 4.10
CA GLN A 60 7.96 -32.83 5.12
C GLN A 60 7.00 -32.65 6.33
N LEU A 61 6.12 -31.66 6.30
CA LEU A 61 5.13 -31.43 7.36
C LEU A 61 3.70 -31.46 6.84
N SER A 62 3.41 -30.75 5.74
CA SER A 62 2.07 -30.73 5.14
C SER A 62 1.67 -32.12 4.67
N CYS A 63 0.45 -32.55 4.96
CA CYS A 63 -0.08 -33.83 4.49
C CYS A 63 -0.26 -33.88 2.96
N ASP A 64 -0.33 -32.73 2.32
CA ASP A 64 -0.39 -32.54 0.88
C ASP A 64 0.97 -32.17 0.23
N ASP A 65 2.08 -32.31 0.96
CA ASP A 65 3.45 -32.29 0.37
C ASP A 65 3.71 -33.60 -0.36
N VAL A 66 3.10 -33.76 -1.53
CA VAL A 66 3.10 -34.98 -2.33
C VAL A 66 3.81 -34.78 -3.68
N PRO A 67 4.41 -35.82 -4.28
CA PRO A 67 5.17 -35.68 -5.52
C PRO A 67 4.38 -35.15 -6.73
N ASN A 68 3.07 -35.42 -6.77
CA ASN A 68 2.15 -34.97 -7.82
C ASN A 68 1.36 -33.71 -7.43
N TYR A 69 1.92 -32.85 -6.56
CA TYR A 69 1.27 -31.63 -6.08
C TYR A 69 0.84 -30.70 -7.22
N VAL A 70 1.72 -30.51 -8.21
CA VAL A 70 1.45 -29.59 -9.34
C VAL A 70 0.36 -30.16 -10.26
N GLU A 71 0.29 -31.46 -10.45
CA GLU A 71 -0.78 -32.09 -11.21
C GLU A 71 -2.16 -31.93 -10.54
N ILE A 72 -2.21 -32.09 -9.21
CA ILE A 72 -3.43 -31.86 -8.42
C ILE A 72 -3.85 -30.39 -8.51
N LEU A 73 -2.89 -29.46 -8.40
CA LEU A 73 -3.13 -28.04 -8.54
C LEU A 73 -3.70 -27.68 -9.93
N ALA A 74 -3.11 -28.26 -10.99
CA ALA A 74 -3.58 -28.07 -12.35
C ALA A 74 -5.01 -28.61 -12.55
N GLU A 75 -5.30 -29.80 -12.03
CA GLU A 75 -6.64 -30.39 -12.07
C GLU A 75 -7.66 -29.52 -11.32
N ALA A 76 -7.32 -29.04 -10.15
CA ALA A 76 -8.17 -28.13 -9.38
C ALA A 76 -8.50 -26.85 -10.13
N CYS A 77 -7.51 -26.25 -10.83
CA CYS A 77 -7.73 -25.06 -11.69
C CYS A 77 -8.75 -25.37 -12.80
N GLN A 78 -8.60 -26.50 -13.49
CA GLN A 78 -9.51 -26.91 -14.56
C GLN A 78 -10.94 -27.18 -14.04
N LEU A 79 -11.06 -27.82 -12.87
CA LEU A 79 -12.36 -28.07 -12.24
C LEU A 79 -13.08 -26.79 -11.88
N TRP A 80 -12.37 -25.81 -11.31
CA TRP A 80 -12.94 -24.50 -10.95
C TRP A 80 -13.35 -23.71 -12.20
N GLU A 81 -12.46 -23.61 -13.20
CA GLU A 81 -12.74 -22.91 -14.45
C GLU A 81 -13.96 -23.49 -15.17
N LYS A 82 -14.06 -24.83 -15.26
CA LYS A 82 -15.15 -25.51 -15.93
C LYS A 82 -16.50 -25.41 -15.20
N SER A 83 -16.50 -25.51 -13.87
CA SER A 83 -17.74 -25.50 -13.06
C SER A 83 -18.18 -24.10 -12.65
N GLY A 84 -17.28 -23.12 -12.65
CA GLY A 84 -17.48 -21.81 -12.03
C GLY A 84 -17.59 -21.88 -10.50
N GLN A 85 -17.31 -23.02 -9.88
CA GLN A 85 -17.37 -23.24 -8.44
C GLN A 85 -16.06 -23.85 -7.93
N LEU A 86 -15.63 -23.38 -6.76
CA LEU A 86 -14.43 -23.89 -6.10
C LEU A 86 -14.63 -25.40 -5.77
N PRO A 87 -13.72 -26.29 -6.20
CA PRO A 87 -13.85 -27.75 -6.06
C PRO A 87 -13.52 -28.20 -4.63
N ARG A 88 -14.28 -27.76 -3.62
CA ARG A 88 -14.02 -27.99 -2.19
C ARG A 88 -13.95 -29.47 -1.81
N GLU A 89 -14.84 -30.28 -2.33
CA GLU A 89 -14.87 -31.72 -2.05
C GLU A 89 -13.60 -32.41 -2.56
N PHE A 90 -13.16 -32.08 -3.75
CA PHE A 90 -11.89 -32.58 -4.31
C PHE A 90 -10.67 -32.13 -3.48
N LEU A 91 -10.69 -30.89 -2.98
CA LEU A 91 -9.57 -30.27 -2.25
C LEU A 91 -9.57 -30.55 -0.74
N GLN A 92 -10.56 -31.25 -0.20
CA GLN A 92 -10.69 -31.49 1.24
C GLN A 92 -9.44 -32.13 1.88
N VAL A 93 -8.73 -32.96 1.14
CA VAL A 93 -7.49 -33.63 1.60
C VAL A 93 -6.20 -32.90 1.21
N TYR A 94 -6.30 -31.72 0.59
CA TYR A 94 -5.18 -30.89 0.15
C TYR A 94 -5.26 -29.49 0.78
N PRO A 95 -4.92 -29.35 2.07
CA PRO A 95 -5.18 -28.12 2.86
C PRO A 95 -4.54 -26.88 2.27
N SER A 96 -3.29 -26.98 1.80
CA SER A 96 -2.57 -25.83 1.28
C SER A 96 -3.15 -25.34 -0.06
N ILE A 97 -3.60 -26.26 -0.92
CA ILE A 97 -4.28 -25.92 -2.18
C ILE A 97 -5.64 -25.30 -1.87
N LEU A 98 -6.42 -25.93 -0.98
CA LEU A 98 -7.74 -25.42 -0.60
C LEU A 98 -7.67 -24.01 -0.05
N MET A 99 -6.73 -23.70 0.86
CA MET A 99 -6.53 -22.37 1.38
C MET A 99 -6.20 -21.36 0.26
N GLY A 100 -5.33 -21.74 -0.69
CA GLY A 100 -4.98 -20.88 -1.82
C GLY A 100 -6.19 -20.56 -2.70
N PHE A 101 -7.01 -21.56 -2.99
CA PHE A 101 -8.24 -21.41 -3.79
C PHE A 101 -9.30 -20.57 -3.07
N GLU A 102 -9.54 -20.81 -1.79
CA GLU A 102 -10.44 -20.00 -0.96
C GLU A 102 -9.99 -18.55 -0.89
N THR A 103 -8.67 -18.31 -0.74
CA THR A 103 -8.09 -16.97 -0.78
C THR A 103 -8.32 -16.30 -2.14
N ALA A 104 -8.06 -17.01 -3.25
CA ALA A 104 -8.26 -16.48 -4.59
C ALA A 104 -9.74 -16.13 -4.87
N GLU A 105 -10.68 -16.95 -4.39
CA GLU A 105 -12.12 -16.67 -4.49
C GLU A 105 -12.49 -15.41 -3.69
N LEU A 106 -12.06 -15.30 -2.45
CA LEU A 106 -12.29 -14.11 -1.60
C LEU A 106 -11.68 -12.85 -2.22
N SER A 107 -10.47 -12.97 -2.73
CA SER A 107 -9.74 -11.90 -3.42
C SER A 107 -10.46 -11.43 -4.68
N LEU A 108 -10.94 -12.34 -5.51
CA LEU A 108 -11.73 -12.04 -6.71
C LEU A 108 -13.03 -11.29 -6.36
N ARG A 109 -13.75 -11.75 -5.34
CA ARG A 109 -14.96 -11.09 -4.84
C ARG A 109 -14.68 -9.70 -4.29
N SER A 110 -13.60 -9.54 -3.54
CA SER A 110 -13.19 -8.24 -3.01
C SER A 110 -12.84 -7.27 -4.13
N CYS A 111 -12.09 -7.71 -5.14
CA CYS A 111 -11.81 -6.91 -6.32
C CYS A 111 -13.09 -6.47 -7.05
N ALA A 112 -14.07 -7.36 -7.20
CA ALA A 112 -15.35 -7.05 -7.83
C ALA A 112 -16.17 -6.02 -7.03
N GLN A 113 -16.18 -6.13 -5.71
CA GLN A 113 -16.99 -5.28 -4.82
C GLN A 113 -16.38 -3.90 -4.58
N ASN A 114 -15.09 -3.81 -4.28
CA ASN A 114 -14.42 -2.58 -3.84
C ASN A 114 -13.20 -2.18 -4.67
N GLY A 115 -12.82 -2.97 -5.70
CA GLY A 115 -11.66 -2.70 -6.55
C GLY A 115 -10.32 -3.11 -5.94
N ASN A 116 -10.29 -3.64 -4.70
CA ASN A 116 -9.08 -4.04 -4.02
C ASN A 116 -9.07 -5.55 -3.72
N PRO A 117 -8.27 -6.37 -4.41
CA PRO A 117 -8.23 -7.83 -4.21
C PRO A 117 -7.63 -8.25 -2.87
N PHE A 118 -6.96 -7.36 -2.15
CA PHE A 118 -6.26 -7.66 -0.90
C PHE A 118 -7.05 -7.29 0.37
N GLN A 119 -8.15 -6.56 0.24
CA GLN A 119 -9.02 -6.21 1.36
C GLN A 119 -10.08 -7.28 1.58
N LEU A 120 -9.69 -8.44 2.13
CA LEU A 120 -10.52 -9.64 2.22
C LEU A 120 -11.61 -9.59 3.30
N SER A 121 -11.71 -8.50 4.05
CA SER A 121 -12.75 -8.26 5.06
C SER A 121 -13.06 -6.77 5.21
N SER A 122 -14.13 -6.45 5.97
CA SER A 122 -14.49 -5.08 6.35
C SER A 122 -14.27 -4.83 7.85
N THR A 123 -13.27 -5.49 8.45
CA THR A 123 -12.92 -5.34 9.86
C THR A 123 -12.10 -4.06 10.11
N PRO A 124 -11.99 -3.56 11.35
CA PRO A 124 -11.08 -2.46 11.70
C PRO A 124 -9.63 -2.73 11.28
N PHE A 125 -9.16 -4.00 11.36
CA PHE A 125 -7.86 -4.40 10.84
C PHE A 125 -7.72 -4.13 9.33
N ALA A 126 -8.73 -4.52 8.53
CA ALA A 126 -8.72 -4.29 7.08
C ALA A 126 -8.59 -2.82 6.71
N HIS A 127 -9.13 -1.95 7.54
CA HIS A 127 -9.05 -0.50 7.38
C HIS A 127 -7.80 0.14 8.01
N GLY A 128 -6.95 -0.67 8.67
CA GLY A 128 -5.75 -0.19 9.37
C GLY A 128 -6.06 0.62 10.64
N GLU A 129 -7.20 0.33 11.28
CA GLU A 129 -7.67 0.99 12.50
C GLU A 129 -7.17 0.32 13.77
N ASN A 130 -7.07 -1.01 13.74
CA ASN A 130 -6.57 -1.84 14.83
C ASN A 130 -5.52 -2.82 14.31
N GLY A 131 -4.50 -3.08 15.11
CA GLY A 131 -3.58 -4.20 14.94
C GLY A 131 -4.19 -5.51 15.46
N ILE A 132 -3.62 -6.63 15.05
CA ILE A 132 -3.89 -7.95 15.63
C ILE A 132 -2.77 -8.22 16.63
N PRO A 133 -3.04 -8.47 17.91
CA PRO A 133 -2.02 -8.87 18.87
C PRO A 133 -1.29 -10.14 18.43
N ILE A 134 0.05 -10.12 18.45
CA ILE A 134 0.88 -11.27 18.04
C ILE A 134 1.90 -11.62 19.10
N ASN A 135 2.25 -12.90 19.15
CA ASN A 135 3.38 -13.34 19.97
C ASN A 135 4.71 -13.13 19.26
N GLY A 136 5.74 -12.79 19.99
CA GLY A 136 7.12 -12.87 19.53
C GLY A 136 7.57 -14.34 19.45
N LEU A 137 8.26 -14.73 18.37
CA LEU A 137 8.84 -16.06 18.23
C LEU A 137 10.34 -16.01 18.54
N VAL A 138 10.80 -16.86 19.45
CA VAL A 138 12.21 -17.14 19.72
C VAL A 138 12.50 -18.54 19.17
N GLY A 139 13.20 -18.57 18.04
CA GLY A 139 13.61 -19.82 17.39
C GLY A 139 14.70 -20.55 18.13
N MET A 140 14.92 -21.81 17.79
CA MET A 140 15.97 -22.65 18.33
C MET A 140 17.37 -22.02 18.13
N GLY A 141 18.25 -22.23 19.08
CA GLY A 141 19.64 -21.76 19.10
C GLY A 141 20.33 -22.21 20.37
N ASN A 142 21.56 -21.78 20.61
CA ASN A 142 22.17 -21.93 21.93
C ASN A 142 21.53 -20.98 22.97
N ALA A 143 21.79 -21.17 24.26
CA ALA A 143 21.14 -20.39 25.31
C ALA A 143 21.40 -18.89 25.22
N GLU A 144 22.60 -18.46 24.81
CA GLU A 144 22.98 -17.05 24.67
C GLU A 144 22.22 -16.40 23.50
N GLU A 145 22.18 -17.07 22.33
CA GLU A 145 21.43 -16.60 21.18
C GLU A 145 19.93 -16.49 21.46
N MET A 146 19.37 -17.46 22.18
CA MET A 146 17.95 -17.46 22.54
C MET A 146 17.62 -16.31 23.50
N LEU A 147 18.51 -16.03 24.47
CA LEU A 147 18.36 -14.91 25.39
C LEU A 147 18.43 -13.57 24.64
N GLU A 148 19.39 -13.38 23.73
CA GLU A 148 19.52 -12.17 22.93
C GLU A 148 18.27 -11.94 22.05
N ARG A 149 17.78 -12.99 21.37
CA ARG A 149 16.54 -12.92 20.58
C ARG A 149 15.34 -12.56 21.43
N MET A 150 15.25 -13.12 22.65
CA MET A 150 14.19 -12.80 23.61
C MET A 150 14.24 -11.33 24.03
N GLU A 151 15.43 -10.83 24.42
CA GLU A 151 15.60 -9.43 24.82
C GLU A 151 15.27 -8.47 23.67
N THR A 152 15.60 -8.84 22.44
CA THR A 152 15.21 -8.10 21.24
C THR A 152 13.69 -8.00 21.11
N LYS A 153 12.96 -9.12 21.30
CA LYS A 153 11.49 -9.13 21.25
C LYS A 153 10.87 -8.29 22.36
N LEU A 154 11.35 -8.44 23.60
CA LEU A 154 10.84 -7.68 24.73
C LEU A 154 11.12 -6.17 24.59
N SER A 155 12.30 -5.80 24.09
CA SER A 155 12.65 -4.40 23.79
C SER A 155 11.80 -3.81 22.67
N ALA A 156 11.31 -4.64 21.74
CA ALA A 156 10.36 -4.26 20.69
C ALA A 156 8.90 -4.14 21.20
N GLY A 157 8.64 -4.46 22.48
CA GLY A 157 7.33 -4.29 23.12
C GLY A 157 6.46 -5.53 23.21
N TYR A 158 6.95 -6.71 22.81
CA TYR A 158 6.17 -7.95 22.91
C TYR A 158 5.87 -8.32 24.37
N ARG A 159 4.61 -8.59 24.66
CA ARG A 159 4.13 -9.06 25.98
C ARG A 159 3.87 -10.56 26.02
N CYS A 160 3.80 -11.22 24.87
CA CYS A 160 3.70 -12.67 24.75
C CYS A 160 4.86 -13.17 23.89
N VAL A 161 5.61 -14.14 24.36
CA VAL A 161 6.73 -14.73 23.62
C VAL A 161 6.62 -16.25 23.62
N LYS A 162 6.69 -16.84 22.41
CA LYS A 162 6.77 -18.28 22.20
C LYS A 162 8.21 -18.71 22.03
N ILE A 163 8.68 -19.63 22.86
CA ILE A 163 10.05 -20.17 22.87
C ILE A 163 10.01 -21.61 22.38
N LYS A 164 10.80 -21.92 21.35
CA LYS A 164 11.01 -23.32 20.93
C LYS A 164 11.95 -24.02 21.88
N ILE A 165 11.55 -25.20 22.33
CA ILE A 165 12.31 -26.06 23.26
C ILE A 165 12.46 -27.47 22.72
N GLY A 166 13.29 -28.30 23.36
CA GLY A 166 13.53 -29.68 22.97
C GLY A 166 14.69 -29.86 21.96
N ALA A 167 15.43 -28.80 21.62
CA ALA A 167 16.55 -28.84 20.70
C ALA A 167 17.92 -28.84 21.36
N ILE A 168 18.01 -28.34 22.61
CA ILE A 168 19.24 -28.29 23.40
C ILE A 168 19.06 -29.12 24.67
N ASP A 169 20.12 -29.22 25.50
CA ASP A 169 20.00 -29.90 26.77
C ASP A 169 18.92 -29.29 27.65
N PHE A 170 18.08 -30.15 28.23
CA PHE A 170 16.90 -29.71 28.99
C PHE A 170 17.27 -28.88 30.23
N ALA A 171 18.42 -29.15 30.88
CA ALA A 171 18.90 -28.33 32.00
C ALA A 171 19.28 -26.92 31.51
N ALA A 172 19.81 -26.77 30.32
CA ALA A 172 20.10 -25.46 29.72
C ALA A 172 18.80 -24.69 29.40
N GLU A 173 17.75 -25.39 28.96
CA GLU A 173 16.41 -24.78 28.73
C GLU A 173 15.81 -24.29 30.04
N LEU A 174 15.87 -25.06 31.13
CA LEU A 174 15.40 -24.64 32.46
C LEU A 174 16.18 -23.42 32.97
N ASN A 175 17.52 -23.40 32.80
CA ASN A 175 18.34 -22.26 33.19
C ASN A 175 17.96 -20.99 32.39
N LEU A 176 17.70 -21.11 31.09
CA LEU A 176 17.21 -20.00 30.27
C LEU A 176 15.89 -19.43 30.83
N LEU A 177 14.92 -20.30 31.12
CA LEU A 177 13.62 -19.89 31.66
C LEU A 177 13.79 -19.26 33.07
N GLN A 178 14.70 -19.74 33.86
CA GLN A 178 15.03 -19.17 35.18
C GLN A 178 15.59 -17.75 35.06
N ILE A 179 16.54 -17.52 34.14
CA ILE A 179 17.09 -16.19 33.85
C ILE A 179 15.99 -15.25 33.43
N LEU A 180 15.12 -15.70 32.53
CA LEU A 180 13.99 -14.90 32.01
C LEU A 180 13.04 -14.52 33.15
N ARG A 181 12.61 -15.45 34.00
CA ARG A 181 11.66 -15.19 35.08
C ARG A 181 12.27 -14.38 36.25
N GLN A 182 13.58 -14.39 36.41
CA GLN A 182 14.27 -13.46 37.33
C GLN A 182 14.22 -12.03 36.85
N LYS A 183 14.22 -11.83 35.52
CA LYS A 183 14.23 -10.50 34.86
C LYS A 183 12.83 -9.98 34.57
N TYR A 184 11.89 -10.84 34.21
CA TYR A 184 10.54 -10.50 33.80
C TYR A 184 9.51 -11.36 34.53
N SER A 185 8.60 -10.73 35.25
CA SER A 185 7.49 -11.41 35.92
C SER A 185 6.46 -11.95 34.92
N LYS A 186 5.58 -12.85 35.38
CA LYS A 186 4.47 -13.33 34.56
C LYS A 186 3.43 -12.24 34.18
N ALA A 187 3.35 -11.18 34.98
CA ALA A 187 2.48 -10.05 34.74
C ALA A 187 3.02 -9.14 33.61
N GLU A 188 4.35 -9.16 33.38
CA GLU A 188 4.98 -8.39 32.30
C GLU A 188 5.06 -9.15 31.00
N VAL A 189 5.33 -10.48 31.06
CA VAL A 189 5.53 -11.31 29.87
C VAL A 189 4.89 -12.67 30.03
N GLU A 190 3.95 -12.99 29.15
CA GLU A 190 3.42 -14.34 28.94
C GLU A 190 4.44 -15.19 28.18
N LEU A 191 4.79 -16.35 28.73
CA LEU A 191 5.66 -17.33 28.08
C LEU A 191 4.85 -18.52 27.58
N ARG A 192 4.93 -18.79 26.29
CA ARG A 192 4.47 -20.02 25.63
C ARG A 192 5.65 -20.85 25.22
N LEU A 193 5.56 -22.16 25.36
CA LEU A 193 6.59 -23.09 24.91
C LEU A 193 6.10 -23.87 23.70
N ASP A 194 7.01 -24.26 22.80
CA ASP A 194 6.73 -25.11 21.65
C ASP A 194 7.79 -26.22 21.61
N ALA A 195 7.38 -27.42 21.94
CA ALA A 195 8.24 -28.60 21.99
C ALA A 195 8.30 -29.38 20.67
N ASN A 196 7.39 -29.10 19.72
CA ASN A 196 7.30 -29.81 18.44
C ASN A 196 7.43 -31.35 18.55
N GLY A 197 6.86 -31.93 19.60
CA GLY A 197 6.88 -33.37 19.84
C GLY A 197 8.21 -33.94 20.33
N ALA A 198 9.09 -33.12 20.90
CA ALA A 198 10.44 -33.52 21.28
C ALA A 198 10.52 -34.45 22.50
N PHE A 199 9.50 -34.45 23.38
CA PHE A 199 9.54 -35.26 24.59
C PHE A 199 9.07 -36.70 24.35
N GLY A 200 9.74 -37.66 25.01
CA GLY A 200 9.23 -39.02 25.10
C GLY A 200 7.97 -39.10 25.97
N PRO A 201 6.97 -39.94 25.65
CA PRO A 201 5.73 -40.04 26.44
C PRO A 201 5.98 -40.36 27.92
N ASP A 202 6.97 -41.17 28.23
CA ASP A 202 7.29 -41.62 29.60
C ASP A 202 7.94 -40.54 30.45
N GLU A 203 8.70 -39.60 29.85
CA GLU A 203 9.42 -38.53 30.51
C GLU A 203 8.66 -37.20 30.52
N ALA A 204 7.71 -37.02 29.60
CA ALA A 204 7.03 -35.75 29.34
C ALA A 204 6.43 -35.16 30.62
N ILE A 205 5.73 -35.94 31.42
CA ILE A 205 5.07 -35.42 32.63
C ILE A 205 6.06 -34.85 33.65
N GLU A 206 7.25 -35.46 33.81
CA GLU A 206 8.27 -34.96 34.74
C GLU A 206 8.93 -33.69 34.22
N LYS A 207 9.14 -33.59 32.92
CA LYS A 207 9.61 -32.33 32.29
C LYS A 207 8.58 -31.21 32.46
N LEU A 208 7.29 -31.49 32.24
CA LEU A 208 6.21 -30.52 32.40
C LEU A 208 6.12 -30.03 33.87
N LYS A 209 6.33 -30.88 34.87
CA LYS A 209 6.39 -30.46 36.27
C LYS A 209 7.53 -29.50 36.53
N GLN A 210 8.72 -29.72 35.97
CA GLN A 210 9.86 -28.83 36.13
C GLN A 210 9.64 -27.49 35.43
N LEU A 211 9.08 -27.50 34.19
CA LEU A 211 8.74 -26.30 33.45
C LEU A 211 7.65 -25.46 34.13
N ALA A 212 6.74 -26.07 34.88
CA ALA A 212 5.68 -25.39 35.60
C ALA A 212 6.16 -24.38 36.64
N ALA A 213 7.41 -24.55 37.15
CA ALA A 213 8.03 -23.61 38.08
C ALA A 213 8.26 -22.20 37.49
N PHE A 214 8.15 -22.05 36.17
CA PHE A 214 8.41 -20.79 35.47
C PHE A 214 7.16 -20.07 35.02
N ASP A 215 5.98 -20.32 35.57
CA ASP A 215 4.72 -19.66 35.22
C ASP A 215 4.46 -19.69 33.70
N ILE A 216 4.59 -20.85 33.07
CA ILE A 216 4.36 -21.06 31.64
C ILE A 216 2.84 -21.05 31.35
N HIS A 217 2.40 -20.23 30.41
CA HIS A 217 1.01 -20.17 29.98
C HIS A 217 0.55 -21.50 29.36
N SER A 218 1.29 -21.97 28.37
CA SER A 218 0.97 -23.21 27.64
C SER A 218 2.19 -23.83 26.99
N ILE A 219 2.09 -25.12 26.72
CA ILE A 219 3.07 -25.85 25.92
C ILE A 219 2.40 -26.46 24.69
N GLU A 220 2.98 -26.19 23.53
CA GLU A 220 2.53 -26.70 22.24
C GLU A 220 3.20 -28.03 21.95
N GLN A 221 2.41 -29.04 21.57
CA GLN A 221 2.79 -30.38 21.12
C GLN A 221 3.99 -30.99 21.92
N PRO A 222 3.80 -31.34 23.20
CA PRO A 222 4.89 -31.87 24.02
C PRO A 222 5.45 -33.22 23.55
N ILE A 223 4.59 -34.13 23.06
CA ILE A 223 4.98 -35.42 22.48
C ILE A 223 4.58 -35.49 21.00
N ARG A 224 5.19 -36.41 20.26
CA ARG A 224 4.90 -36.61 18.81
C ARG A 224 3.44 -36.90 18.58
N ALA A 225 2.90 -36.33 17.49
CA ALA A 225 1.56 -36.58 17.00
C ALA A 225 1.29 -38.07 16.73
N GLY A 226 0.02 -38.47 16.81
CA GLY A 226 -0.46 -39.84 16.62
C GLY A 226 -0.47 -40.68 17.89
N GLN A 227 -0.16 -40.11 19.05
CA GLN A 227 -0.15 -40.80 20.36
C GLN A 227 -1.30 -40.31 21.25
N TRP A 228 -2.54 -40.44 20.78
CA TRP A 228 -3.71 -39.80 21.38
C TRP A 228 -3.95 -40.16 22.86
N GLU A 229 -3.80 -41.45 23.24
CA GLU A 229 -3.97 -41.91 24.62
C GLU A 229 -2.90 -41.32 25.55
N ALA A 230 -1.65 -41.26 25.09
CA ALA A 230 -0.55 -40.67 25.86
C ALA A 230 -0.78 -39.15 26.00
N MET A 231 -1.14 -38.47 24.92
CA MET A 231 -1.46 -37.05 24.94
C MET A 231 -2.66 -36.76 25.85
N ALA A 232 -3.70 -37.55 25.79
CA ALA A 232 -4.86 -37.47 26.68
C ALA A 232 -4.47 -37.64 28.16
N ALA A 233 -3.54 -38.55 28.46
CA ALA A 233 -3.02 -38.73 29.83
C ALA A 233 -2.21 -37.53 30.29
N LEU A 234 -1.46 -36.89 29.40
CA LEU A 234 -0.73 -35.64 29.66
C LEU A 234 -1.69 -34.48 29.89
N CYS A 235 -2.70 -34.29 29.04
CA CYS A 235 -3.70 -33.23 29.22
C CYS A 235 -4.40 -33.28 30.59
N ARG A 236 -4.68 -34.51 31.08
CA ARG A 236 -5.29 -34.69 32.41
C ARG A 236 -4.37 -34.44 33.58
N LYS A 237 -3.05 -34.61 33.43
CA LYS A 237 -2.08 -34.65 34.58
C LYS A 237 -1.12 -33.47 34.55
N SER A 238 -0.98 -32.80 33.43
CA SER A 238 -0.03 -31.70 33.25
C SER A 238 -0.37 -30.51 34.14
N PRO A 239 0.60 -29.92 34.83
CA PRO A 239 0.43 -28.66 35.52
C PRO A 239 0.47 -27.45 34.57
N ILE A 240 0.85 -27.66 33.30
CA ILE A 240 0.87 -26.66 32.25
C ILE A 240 -0.22 -26.99 31.23
N LEU A 241 -0.95 -25.99 30.74
CA LEU A 241 -1.97 -26.16 29.73
C LEU A 241 -1.33 -26.61 28.39
N ILE A 242 -1.93 -27.59 27.75
CA ILE A 242 -1.40 -28.20 26.52
C ILE A 242 -2.17 -27.70 25.30
N ALA A 243 -1.43 -27.29 24.27
CA ALA A 243 -1.91 -26.93 22.96
C ALA A 243 -1.53 -27.99 21.91
N LEU A 244 -2.47 -28.37 21.02
CA LEU A 244 -2.20 -29.26 19.91
C LEU A 244 -1.90 -28.47 18.64
N ASP A 245 -0.88 -28.87 17.89
CA ASP A 245 -0.48 -28.31 16.59
C ASP A 245 -0.41 -29.44 15.54
N GLU A 246 0.71 -30.17 15.52
CA GLU A 246 0.92 -31.24 14.53
C GLU A 246 -0.11 -32.39 14.63
N GLU A 247 -0.78 -32.53 15.73
CA GLU A 247 -1.84 -33.52 15.92
C GLU A 247 -3.04 -33.33 14.98
N LEU A 248 -3.28 -32.07 14.53
CA LEU A 248 -4.41 -31.71 13.67
C LEU A 248 -4.13 -31.95 12.18
N ILE A 249 -2.84 -32.18 11.80
CA ILE A 249 -2.43 -32.35 10.39
C ILE A 249 -2.90 -33.72 9.88
N GLY A 250 -3.56 -33.70 8.71
CA GLY A 250 -4.06 -34.93 8.06
C GLY A 250 -5.39 -35.43 8.62
N ILE A 251 -6.04 -34.66 9.49
CA ILE A 251 -7.39 -34.94 9.99
C ILE A 251 -8.38 -34.12 9.14
N HIS A 252 -9.13 -34.77 8.27
CA HIS A 252 -9.91 -34.09 7.23
C HIS A 252 -11.41 -34.10 7.48
N THR A 253 -11.95 -35.19 8.08
CA THR A 253 -13.41 -35.31 8.28
C THR A 253 -13.85 -34.78 9.62
N ARG A 254 -15.09 -34.31 9.70
CA ARG A 254 -15.69 -33.83 10.94
C ARG A 254 -15.67 -34.88 12.04
N GLU A 255 -15.98 -36.12 11.68
CA GLU A 255 -16.03 -37.27 12.62
C GLU A 255 -14.62 -37.55 13.20
N GLU A 256 -13.56 -37.43 12.39
CA GLU A 256 -12.19 -37.59 12.88
C GLU A 256 -11.80 -36.46 13.82
N LYS A 257 -12.14 -35.22 13.48
CA LYS A 257 -11.90 -34.03 14.31
C LYS A 257 -12.58 -34.16 15.67
N GLU A 258 -13.85 -34.54 15.69
CA GLU A 258 -14.61 -34.79 16.92
C GLU A 258 -13.97 -35.87 17.76
N ARG A 259 -13.63 -37.02 17.14
CA ARG A 259 -13.00 -38.15 17.84
C ARG A 259 -11.66 -37.74 18.47
N LEU A 260 -10.84 -36.95 17.77
CA LEU A 260 -9.56 -36.43 18.28
C LEU A 260 -9.78 -35.56 19.51
N LEU A 261 -10.66 -34.56 19.41
CA LEU A 261 -10.93 -33.62 20.50
C LEU A 261 -11.55 -34.33 21.71
N ASP A 262 -12.48 -35.26 21.50
CA ASP A 262 -13.13 -36.02 22.57
C ASP A 262 -12.17 -37.01 23.27
N THR A 263 -11.21 -37.55 22.52
CA THR A 263 -10.20 -38.47 23.06
C THR A 263 -9.15 -37.74 23.87
N ILE A 264 -8.51 -36.70 23.28
CA ILE A 264 -7.38 -35.99 23.88
C ILE A 264 -7.82 -34.98 24.92
N ARG A 265 -8.88 -34.21 24.64
CA ARG A 265 -9.37 -33.09 25.45
C ARG A 265 -8.27 -32.09 25.79
N PRO A 266 -7.64 -31.49 24.79
CA PRO A 266 -6.59 -30.48 25.00
C PRO A 266 -7.18 -29.20 25.60
N HIS A 267 -6.31 -28.32 26.09
CA HIS A 267 -6.73 -27.00 26.58
C HIS A 267 -6.82 -25.99 25.45
N TYR A 268 -5.94 -26.15 24.43
CA TYR A 268 -5.87 -25.30 23.25
C TYR A 268 -5.63 -26.11 21.98
N ILE A 269 -6.04 -25.55 20.87
CA ILE A 269 -5.60 -25.98 19.52
C ILE A 269 -5.00 -24.80 18.75
N ILE A 270 -4.00 -25.10 17.93
CA ILE A 270 -3.34 -24.13 17.04
C ILE A 270 -3.92 -24.26 15.66
N LEU A 271 -4.45 -23.17 15.10
CA LEU A 271 -5.08 -23.18 13.79
C LEU A 271 -4.16 -22.61 12.73
N LYS A 272 -3.75 -23.46 11.78
CA LYS A 272 -2.93 -23.11 10.61
C LYS A 272 -3.73 -23.47 9.35
N PRO A 273 -4.46 -22.53 8.73
CA PRO A 273 -5.36 -22.86 7.61
C PRO A 273 -4.69 -23.63 6.48
N SER A 274 -3.42 -23.33 6.14
CA SER A 274 -2.67 -24.07 5.10
C SER A 274 -2.33 -25.51 5.45
N LEU A 275 -2.50 -25.93 6.72
CA LEU A 275 -2.24 -27.30 7.19
C LEU A 275 -3.52 -28.04 7.61
N HIS A 276 -4.59 -27.31 7.93
CA HIS A 276 -5.77 -27.85 8.62
C HIS A 276 -7.05 -27.79 7.80
N GLY A 277 -6.95 -27.82 6.46
CA GLY A 277 -8.12 -27.90 5.57
C GLY A 277 -8.62 -26.57 5.04
N GLY A 278 -7.71 -25.62 4.77
CA GLY A 278 -8.07 -24.27 4.35
C GLY A 278 -8.74 -23.47 5.45
N PHE A 279 -9.39 -22.38 5.08
CA PHE A 279 -10.21 -21.59 6.04
C PHE A 279 -11.43 -22.35 6.46
N SER A 280 -12.11 -23.04 5.54
CA SER A 280 -13.29 -23.83 5.87
C SER A 280 -12.99 -24.96 6.87
N GLY A 281 -11.85 -25.64 6.72
CA GLY A 281 -11.42 -26.67 7.67
C GLY A 281 -11.00 -26.11 9.03
N ALA A 282 -10.36 -24.93 9.05
CA ALA A 282 -9.99 -24.24 10.27
C ALA A 282 -11.24 -23.73 11.03
N GLU A 283 -12.24 -23.21 10.32
CA GLU A 283 -13.52 -22.79 10.91
C GLU A 283 -14.30 -23.98 11.51
N GLU A 284 -14.25 -25.14 10.89
CA GLU A 284 -14.83 -26.36 11.46
C GLU A 284 -14.10 -26.82 12.73
N TRP A 285 -12.75 -26.76 12.76
CA TRP A 285 -11.98 -27.01 13.99
C TRP A 285 -12.35 -26.04 15.11
N GLU A 286 -12.52 -24.76 14.80
CA GLU A 286 -12.91 -23.72 15.75
C GLU A 286 -14.29 -24.00 16.32
N GLU A 287 -15.29 -24.27 15.47
CA GLU A 287 -16.67 -24.65 15.92
C GLU A 287 -16.64 -25.83 16.87
N LEU A 288 -15.91 -26.89 16.53
CA LEU A 288 -15.83 -28.09 17.35
C LEU A 288 -15.07 -27.89 18.66
N ALA A 289 -14.04 -27.02 18.68
CA ALA A 289 -13.29 -26.64 19.86
C ALA A 289 -14.16 -25.79 20.81
N ASP A 290 -14.85 -24.77 20.29
CA ASP A 290 -15.74 -23.90 21.05
C ASP A 290 -16.86 -24.69 21.73
N ALA A 291 -17.45 -25.65 21.02
CA ALA A 291 -18.48 -26.54 21.58
C ALA A 291 -17.98 -27.39 22.76
N ARG A 292 -16.68 -27.54 22.92
CA ARG A 292 -16.00 -28.31 23.99
C ARG A 292 -15.29 -27.45 25.02
N GLY A 293 -15.35 -26.11 24.88
CA GLY A 293 -14.63 -25.17 25.75
C GLY A 293 -13.12 -25.22 25.55
N ILE A 294 -12.65 -25.63 24.40
CA ILE A 294 -11.22 -25.65 24.01
C ILE A 294 -10.90 -24.34 23.33
N ALA A 295 -9.97 -23.56 23.87
CA ALA A 295 -9.57 -22.31 23.27
C ALA A 295 -8.60 -22.52 22.09
N HIS A 296 -8.43 -21.50 21.26
CA HIS A 296 -7.61 -21.61 20.05
C HIS A 296 -7.00 -20.28 19.64
N TRP A 297 -5.94 -20.31 18.86
CA TRP A 297 -5.38 -19.14 18.19
C TRP A 297 -4.82 -19.50 16.82
N ALA A 298 -4.80 -18.52 15.92
CA ALA A 298 -4.25 -18.67 14.58
C ALA A 298 -2.73 -18.53 14.57
N THR A 299 -2.09 -19.32 13.72
CA THR A 299 -0.65 -19.25 13.47
C THR A 299 -0.41 -19.41 11.96
N SER A 300 0.51 -18.60 11.41
CA SER A 300 0.98 -18.78 10.05
C SER A 300 1.96 -19.96 9.99
N ALA A 301 1.95 -20.68 8.85
CA ALA A 301 2.91 -21.73 8.54
C ALA A 301 3.97 -21.24 7.54
N LEU A 302 4.51 -20.05 7.75
CA LEU A 302 5.53 -19.38 6.93
C LEU A 302 5.06 -19.02 5.51
N GLU A 303 3.81 -18.64 5.34
CA GLU A 303 3.29 -18.15 4.07
C GLU A 303 3.95 -16.81 3.68
N SER A 304 3.88 -16.48 2.38
CA SER A 304 4.19 -15.12 1.90
C SER A 304 3.15 -14.11 2.40
N ASN A 305 3.33 -12.84 2.04
CA ASN A 305 2.34 -11.81 2.35
C ASN A 305 0.95 -12.12 1.77
N VAL A 306 0.81 -12.94 0.73
CA VAL A 306 -0.51 -13.33 0.19
C VAL A 306 -1.26 -14.21 1.18
N GLY A 307 -0.65 -15.30 1.62
CA GLY A 307 -1.25 -16.20 2.61
C GLY A 307 -1.38 -15.55 3.99
N LEU A 308 -0.33 -14.84 4.44
CA LEU A 308 -0.37 -14.16 5.73
C LEU A 308 -1.46 -13.08 5.79
N ASN A 309 -1.67 -12.30 4.73
CA ASN A 309 -2.75 -11.33 4.64
C ASN A 309 -4.12 -12.02 4.76
N ALA A 310 -4.30 -13.15 4.08
CA ALA A 310 -5.54 -13.91 4.14
C ALA A 310 -5.81 -14.45 5.56
N ILE A 311 -4.79 -15.01 6.22
CA ILE A 311 -4.89 -15.48 7.60
C ILE A 311 -5.19 -14.32 8.55
N ALA A 312 -4.51 -13.17 8.38
CA ALA A 312 -4.75 -11.98 9.21
C ALA A 312 -6.19 -11.45 9.07
N HIS A 313 -6.72 -11.35 7.85
CA HIS A 313 -8.10 -10.95 7.61
C HIS A 313 -9.12 -11.95 8.18
N TRP A 314 -8.84 -13.25 8.05
CA TRP A 314 -9.66 -14.30 8.65
C TRP A 314 -9.65 -14.19 10.18
N THR A 315 -8.46 -14.08 10.79
CA THR A 315 -8.30 -13.90 12.23
C THR A 315 -9.05 -12.67 12.75
N ALA A 316 -8.91 -11.52 12.06
CA ALA A 316 -9.57 -10.27 12.45
C ALA A 316 -11.11 -10.39 12.42
N ARG A 317 -11.68 -11.15 11.48
CA ARG A 317 -13.15 -11.43 11.49
C ARG A 317 -13.57 -12.23 12.70
N ARG A 318 -12.81 -13.28 13.05
CA ARG A 318 -13.10 -14.14 14.20
C ARG A 318 -12.96 -13.38 15.53
N GLN A 319 -11.98 -12.52 15.67
CA GLN A 319 -11.79 -11.69 16.85
C GLN A 319 -12.94 -10.71 17.10
N LEU A 320 -13.60 -10.20 16.06
CA LEU A 320 -14.81 -9.37 16.23
C LEU A 320 -15.97 -10.14 16.86
N ASP A 321 -16.07 -11.43 16.60
CA ASP A 321 -17.12 -12.27 17.20
C ASP A 321 -16.78 -12.61 18.66
N GLN A 322 -15.52 -12.81 18.99
CA GLN A 322 -15.03 -13.07 20.37
C GLN A 322 -15.14 -11.85 21.28
N THR A 323 -14.87 -10.63 20.81
CA THR A 323 -15.02 -9.40 21.62
C THR A 323 -16.45 -9.13 22.08
N LYS A 324 -17.45 -9.75 21.44
CA LYS A 324 -18.84 -9.70 21.89
C LYS A 324 -19.13 -10.62 23.10
N GLN A 325 -18.16 -11.47 23.49
CA GLN A 325 -18.31 -12.49 24.54
C GLN A 325 -17.42 -12.28 25.79
N ASP A 326 -16.87 -11.06 26.02
CA ASP A 326 -16.03 -10.70 27.17
C ASP A 326 -14.68 -11.45 27.28
N GLY A 327 -13.73 -11.20 26.40
CA GLY A 327 -12.37 -11.75 26.50
C GLY A 327 -11.30 -10.83 25.97
N GLU A 328 -10.16 -10.81 26.65
CA GLU A 328 -8.91 -10.23 26.12
C GLU A 328 -8.47 -11.08 24.92
N LEU A 329 -8.16 -10.43 23.78
CA LEU A 329 -7.74 -11.13 22.57
C LEU A 329 -6.40 -11.81 22.79
N MET A 330 -6.34 -13.12 22.58
CA MET A 330 -5.09 -13.87 22.70
C MET A 330 -4.10 -13.46 21.59
N PRO A 331 -2.82 -13.27 21.91
CA PRO A 331 -1.78 -13.04 20.91
C PRO A 331 -1.68 -14.20 19.90
N GLN A 332 -1.68 -13.87 18.61
CA GLN A 332 -1.68 -14.81 17.49
C GLN A 332 -0.26 -15.07 16.96
N GLY A 333 -0.05 -16.18 16.29
CA GLY A 333 1.25 -16.54 15.71
C GLY A 333 1.47 -15.98 14.30
N LEU A 334 1.25 -14.69 14.08
CA LEU A 334 1.26 -14.06 12.76
C LEU A 334 2.49 -13.16 12.49
N GLY A 335 3.53 -13.30 13.29
CA GLY A 335 4.76 -12.49 13.16
C GLY A 335 5.72 -12.92 12.05
N THR A 336 5.27 -13.55 10.96
CA THR A 336 6.12 -14.16 9.92
C THR A 336 6.30 -13.32 8.65
N GLY A 337 5.62 -12.18 8.52
CA GLY A 337 5.63 -11.37 7.29
C GLY A 337 6.98 -10.79 6.86
N GLN A 338 7.97 -10.73 7.74
CA GLN A 338 9.29 -10.16 7.48
C GLN A 338 10.39 -11.21 7.27
N LEU A 339 10.03 -12.47 7.02
CA LEU A 339 11.00 -13.56 6.91
C LEU A 339 11.68 -13.65 5.54
N PHE A 340 11.08 -13.13 4.48
CA PHE A 340 11.53 -13.32 3.10
C PHE A 340 12.14 -12.06 2.50
N ALA A 341 13.24 -12.23 1.75
CA ALA A 341 13.90 -11.15 1.01
C ALA A 341 13.09 -10.68 -0.21
N ASP A 342 12.32 -11.59 -0.80
CA ASP A 342 11.59 -11.42 -2.07
C ASP A 342 10.09 -11.72 -1.93
N ASN A 343 9.50 -11.27 -0.83
CA ASN A 343 8.08 -11.43 -0.51
C ASN A 343 7.16 -10.72 -1.55
N TYR A 344 5.86 -11.00 -1.49
CA TYR A 344 4.88 -10.37 -2.37
C TYR A 344 4.68 -8.89 -1.99
N THR A 345 5.09 -7.98 -2.87
CA THR A 345 5.23 -6.54 -2.55
C THR A 345 3.95 -5.72 -2.66
N ALA A 346 2.91 -6.25 -3.36
CA ALA A 346 1.64 -5.52 -3.48
C ALA A 346 0.78 -5.53 -2.20
N ILE A 347 1.21 -6.27 -1.18
CA ILE A 347 0.55 -6.35 0.13
C ILE A 347 1.52 -5.82 1.19
N SER A 348 1.09 -4.77 1.89
CA SER A 348 1.84 -4.17 2.99
C SER A 348 1.30 -4.67 4.33
N LEU A 349 2.11 -5.43 5.06
CA LEU A 349 1.85 -5.82 6.45
C LEU A 349 3.00 -5.33 7.31
N GLU A 350 2.70 -4.61 8.38
CA GLU A 350 3.68 -4.02 9.29
C GLU A 350 3.52 -4.58 10.70
N ILE A 351 4.66 -4.92 11.33
CA ILE A 351 4.68 -5.25 12.76
C ILE A 351 5.09 -4.00 13.51
N LYS A 352 4.22 -3.53 14.44
CA LYS A 352 4.49 -2.38 15.29
C LYS A 352 4.25 -2.79 16.76
N GLY A 353 5.33 -2.85 17.53
CA GLY A 353 5.28 -3.43 18.86
C GLY A 353 4.94 -4.92 18.80
N ASP A 354 3.93 -5.33 19.53
CA ASP A 354 3.38 -6.69 19.58
C ASP A 354 2.09 -6.85 18.74
N GLU A 355 1.93 -6.04 17.69
CA GLU A 355 0.75 -6.08 16.82
C GLU A 355 1.14 -6.17 15.34
N LEU A 356 0.35 -6.95 14.58
CA LEU A 356 0.38 -6.99 13.12
C LEU A 356 -0.66 -6.00 12.58
N TRP A 357 -0.23 -5.10 11.71
CA TRP A 357 -1.05 -4.06 11.10
C TRP A 357 -1.21 -4.26 9.59
N ASN A 358 -2.39 -3.94 9.07
CA ASN A 358 -2.64 -3.86 7.63
C ASN A 358 -2.21 -2.48 7.10
N GLY A 359 -1.22 -2.47 6.22
CA GLY A 359 -0.60 -1.28 5.66
C GLY A 359 0.52 -0.68 6.54
N THR A 360 1.36 0.14 5.91
CA THR A 360 2.39 0.92 6.58
C THR A 360 1.78 2.05 7.42
N GLU A 361 2.54 2.63 8.35
CA GLU A 361 2.09 3.80 9.13
C GLU A 361 1.64 4.96 8.24
N LYS A 362 2.35 5.19 7.14
CA LYS A 362 2.00 6.22 6.15
C LYS A 362 0.64 5.94 5.48
N GLU A 363 0.38 4.70 5.11
CA GLU A 363 -0.91 4.28 4.50
C GLU A 363 -2.06 4.40 5.50
N ARG A 364 -1.84 4.00 6.74
CA ARG A 364 -2.84 4.13 7.82
C ARG A 364 -3.16 5.58 8.12
N SER A 365 -2.14 6.45 8.23
CA SER A 365 -2.33 7.89 8.42
C SER A 365 -3.16 8.49 7.28
N PHE A 366 -2.83 8.14 6.04
CA PHE A 366 -3.58 8.63 4.88
C PHE A 366 -5.03 8.14 4.85
N LYS A 367 -5.28 6.87 5.19
CA LYS A 367 -6.65 6.35 5.34
C LYS A 367 -7.44 7.07 6.44
N GLN A 368 -6.77 7.40 7.56
CA GLN A 368 -7.40 8.17 8.64
C GLN A 368 -7.74 9.61 8.21
N GLU A 369 -6.83 10.28 7.48
CA GLU A 369 -7.10 11.61 6.91
C GLU A 369 -8.32 11.56 5.96
N LEU A 370 -8.39 10.52 5.11
CA LEU A 370 -9.52 10.33 4.19
C LEU A 370 -10.83 10.14 4.95
N ARG A 371 -10.83 9.34 6.01
CA ARG A 371 -12.01 9.13 6.86
C ARG A 371 -12.46 10.46 7.49
N THR A 372 -11.55 11.17 8.14
CA THR A 372 -11.83 12.47 8.76
C THR A 372 -12.43 13.45 7.76
N PHE A 373 -11.85 13.53 6.55
CA PHE A 373 -12.40 14.40 5.50
C PHE A 373 -13.78 13.93 5.00
N THR A 374 -14.00 12.62 4.89
CA THR A 374 -15.30 12.07 4.46
C THR A 374 -16.39 12.33 5.51
N GLU A 375 -16.08 12.21 6.79
CA GLU A 375 -16.97 12.56 7.90
C GLU A 375 -17.30 14.05 7.90
N GLU A 376 -16.28 14.92 7.76
CA GLU A 376 -16.49 16.37 7.62
C GLU A 376 -17.37 16.71 6.41
N TRP A 377 -17.16 16.04 5.28
CA TRP A 377 -17.96 16.23 4.08
C TRP A 377 -19.43 15.82 4.28
N ASN A 378 -19.68 14.74 5.00
CA ASN A 378 -21.03 14.22 5.26
C ASN A 378 -21.75 14.93 6.42
N ASP A 379 -21.04 15.69 7.25
CA ASP A 379 -21.63 16.49 8.33
C ASP A 379 -22.50 17.61 7.76
N SER A 380 -23.82 17.43 7.83
CA SER A 380 -24.81 18.39 7.34
C SER A 380 -24.85 19.70 8.12
N THR A 381 -24.21 19.78 9.29
CA THR A 381 -24.13 21.02 10.10
C THR A 381 -23.05 21.98 9.62
N LYS A 382 -22.12 21.49 8.75
CA LYS A 382 -21.02 22.25 8.19
C LYS A 382 -21.22 22.46 6.70
N ASP A 383 -21.36 23.71 6.25
CA ASP A 383 -21.52 24.04 4.83
C ASP A 383 -20.20 24.35 4.11
N VAL A 384 -19.12 24.47 4.84
CA VAL A 384 -17.81 24.87 4.31
C VAL A 384 -16.74 23.82 4.59
N VAL A 385 -15.74 23.78 3.71
CA VAL A 385 -14.54 22.96 3.80
C VAL A 385 -13.33 23.89 3.73
N GLU A 386 -12.35 23.63 4.57
CA GLU A 386 -11.07 24.35 4.51
C GLU A 386 -10.19 23.80 3.39
N LEU A 387 -9.63 24.69 2.59
CA LEU A 387 -8.68 24.41 1.52
C LEU A 387 -7.36 25.13 1.81
N GLN A 388 -6.25 24.45 1.59
CA GLN A 388 -4.92 25.01 1.79
C GLN A 388 -4.23 25.22 0.45
N THR A 389 -3.59 26.39 0.27
CA THR A 389 -2.76 26.64 -0.91
C THR A 389 -1.42 25.94 -0.79
N SER A 390 -0.88 25.43 -1.90
CA SER A 390 0.43 24.76 -1.93
C SER A 390 1.63 25.71 -1.78
N GLY A 391 1.42 26.99 -1.54
CA GLY A 391 2.42 27.96 -1.12
C GLY A 391 3.66 28.12 -2.01
N SER A 392 3.51 28.37 -3.32
CA SER A 392 4.65 28.62 -4.22
C SER A 392 5.46 29.88 -3.88
N THR A 393 4.92 30.79 -3.07
CA THR A 393 5.51 32.12 -2.77
C THR A 393 5.59 32.47 -1.29
N GLY A 394 5.21 31.57 -0.35
CA GLY A 394 5.19 31.88 1.08
C GLY A 394 4.51 30.85 1.96
N LYS A 395 4.14 31.23 3.17
CA LYS A 395 3.38 30.37 4.08
C LYS A 395 2.05 29.94 3.43
N PRO A 396 1.62 28.67 3.57
CA PRO A 396 0.34 28.21 3.08
C PRO A 396 -0.81 29.06 3.60
N LYS A 397 -1.72 29.46 2.72
CA LYS A 397 -2.93 30.21 3.10
C LYS A 397 -4.09 29.24 3.16
N VAL A 398 -4.88 29.36 4.24
CA VAL A 398 -6.13 28.65 4.40
C VAL A 398 -7.26 29.52 3.84
N MET A 399 -8.15 28.91 3.06
CA MET A 399 -9.37 29.52 2.55
C MET A 399 -10.55 28.58 2.75
N GLN A 400 -11.75 29.11 2.80
CA GLN A 400 -12.97 28.32 2.94
C GLN A 400 -13.72 28.24 1.59
N ALA A 401 -14.19 27.05 1.25
CA ALA A 401 -15.04 26.80 0.10
C ALA A 401 -16.36 26.18 0.56
N THR A 402 -17.48 26.60 -0.01
CA THR A 402 -18.76 25.97 0.29
C THR A 402 -18.84 24.58 -0.32
N LYS A 403 -19.47 23.62 0.37
CA LYS A 403 -19.71 22.29 -0.17
C LYS A 403 -20.48 22.32 -1.49
N SER A 404 -21.41 23.30 -1.64
CA SER A 404 -22.17 23.49 -2.89
C SER A 404 -21.26 23.88 -4.06
N ALA A 405 -20.29 24.77 -3.85
CA ALA A 405 -19.31 25.16 -4.87
C ALA A 405 -18.40 24.00 -5.27
N LEU A 406 -17.91 23.25 -4.27
CA LEU A 406 -17.09 22.05 -4.54
C LEU A 406 -17.88 20.96 -5.29
N ARG A 407 -19.17 20.76 -4.96
CA ARG A 407 -20.09 19.87 -5.71
C ARG A 407 -20.22 20.30 -7.16
N ALA A 408 -20.53 21.58 -7.41
CA ALA A 408 -20.70 22.12 -8.75
C ALA A 408 -19.40 21.99 -9.58
N ARG A 409 -18.24 22.20 -8.96
CA ARG A 409 -16.94 22.03 -9.60
C ARG A 409 -16.66 20.56 -9.96
N ALA A 410 -16.91 19.64 -9.03
CA ALA A 410 -16.73 18.21 -9.25
C ALA A 410 -17.64 17.71 -10.36
N GLN A 411 -18.91 18.08 -10.35
CA GLN A 411 -19.89 17.69 -11.37
C GLN A 411 -19.45 18.13 -12.78
N ARG A 412 -19.05 19.40 -12.96
CA ARG A 412 -18.55 19.90 -14.25
C ARG A 412 -17.30 19.17 -14.73
N SER A 413 -16.40 18.86 -13.80
CA SER A 413 -15.20 18.08 -14.10
C SER A 413 -15.56 16.70 -14.64
N LEU A 414 -16.44 15.96 -13.95
CA LEU A 414 -16.88 14.63 -14.36
C LEU A 414 -17.61 14.63 -15.70
N GLU A 415 -18.50 15.59 -15.91
CA GLU A 415 -19.22 15.77 -17.19
C GLU A 415 -18.25 16.03 -18.35
N THR A 416 -17.29 16.96 -18.17
CA THR A 416 -16.31 17.31 -19.23
C THR A 416 -15.35 16.17 -19.55
N LEU A 417 -14.96 15.41 -18.52
CA LEU A 417 -14.08 14.25 -18.68
C LEU A 417 -14.82 12.98 -19.10
N HIS A 418 -16.17 13.01 -19.15
CA HIS A 418 -17.05 11.87 -19.43
C HIS A 418 -16.80 10.68 -18.49
N ILE A 419 -16.62 10.95 -17.20
CA ILE A 419 -16.49 9.91 -16.18
C ILE A 419 -17.88 9.49 -15.72
N THR A 420 -18.17 8.20 -15.81
CA THR A 420 -19.49 7.62 -15.53
C THR A 420 -19.57 7.02 -14.11
N PRO A 421 -20.76 6.97 -13.50
CA PRO A 421 -20.96 6.29 -12.23
C PRO A 421 -20.43 4.85 -12.24
N GLY A 422 -19.90 4.41 -11.11
CA GLY A 422 -19.28 3.11 -10.93
C GLY A 422 -17.86 3.00 -11.54
N SER A 423 -17.30 4.02 -12.19
CA SER A 423 -15.90 4.01 -12.63
C SER A 423 -14.94 3.94 -11.45
N THR A 424 -13.82 3.23 -11.63
CA THR A 424 -12.75 3.20 -10.63
C THR A 424 -11.91 4.47 -10.71
N THR A 425 -11.60 5.07 -9.56
CA THR A 425 -10.73 6.24 -9.49
C THR A 425 -9.64 6.08 -8.44
N LEU A 426 -8.41 6.52 -8.74
CA LEU A 426 -7.28 6.43 -7.83
C LEU A 426 -7.07 7.76 -7.11
N LEU A 427 -7.11 7.74 -5.76
CA LEU A 427 -6.67 8.81 -4.89
C LEU A 427 -5.23 8.54 -4.44
N CYS A 428 -4.29 9.36 -4.94
CA CYS A 428 -2.85 9.26 -4.63
C CYS A 428 -2.21 10.65 -4.39
N LEU A 429 -3.05 11.64 -4.10
CA LEU A 429 -2.64 13.01 -3.82
C LEU A 429 -2.92 13.37 -2.35
N PRO A 430 -2.07 14.20 -1.70
CA PRO A 430 -2.27 14.59 -0.30
C PRO A 430 -3.61 15.32 -0.08
N LEU A 431 -4.33 14.93 0.97
CA LEU A 431 -5.64 15.51 1.32
C LEU A 431 -5.54 16.91 1.94
N GLN A 432 -4.36 17.35 2.37
CA GLN A 432 -4.15 18.73 2.80
C GLN A 432 -4.37 19.73 1.66
N TYR A 433 -4.20 19.33 0.39
CA TYR A 433 -4.36 20.19 -0.77
C TYR A 433 -5.68 19.96 -1.49
N VAL A 434 -6.14 21.00 -2.20
CA VAL A 434 -7.39 20.97 -2.96
C VAL A 434 -7.49 19.80 -3.96
N ALA A 435 -6.37 19.41 -4.58
CA ALA A 435 -6.34 18.36 -5.58
C ALA A 435 -6.77 16.99 -4.99
N GLY A 436 -6.22 16.62 -3.82
CA GLY A 436 -6.61 15.39 -3.11
C GLY A 436 -8.06 15.44 -2.64
N LYS A 437 -8.48 16.52 -1.97
CA LYS A 437 -9.87 16.68 -1.53
C LYS A 437 -10.86 16.59 -2.69
N MET A 438 -10.56 17.21 -3.83
CA MET A 438 -11.43 17.18 -5.00
C MET A 438 -11.53 15.82 -5.67
N MET A 439 -10.53 14.92 -5.51
CA MET A 439 -10.66 13.53 -5.95
C MET A 439 -11.69 12.79 -5.10
N VAL A 440 -11.69 13.00 -3.78
CA VAL A 440 -12.72 12.44 -2.88
C VAL A 440 -14.11 12.99 -3.22
N VAL A 441 -14.22 14.31 -3.40
CA VAL A 441 -15.50 14.95 -3.75
C VAL A 441 -16.04 14.42 -5.08
N ARG A 442 -15.18 14.25 -6.11
CA ARG A 442 -15.58 13.63 -7.39
C ARG A 442 -16.06 12.20 -7.21
N ALA A 443 -15.36 11.42 -6.38
CA ALA A 443 -15.76 10.04 -6.11
C ALA A 443 -17.14 9.97 -5.45
N LEU A 444 -17.38 10.78 -4.42
CA LEU A 444 -18.66 10.81 -3.69
C LEU A 444 -19.83 11.29 -4.56
N ILE A 445 -19.62 12.31 -5.41
CA ILE A 445 -20.69 12.89 -6.23
C ILE A 445 -20.95 12.07 -7.48
N GLY A 446 -19.89 11.50 -8.07
CA GLY A 446 -19.97 10.71 -9.29
C GLY A 446 -20.31 9.25 -9.05
N ASP A 447 -20.52 8.82 -7.81
CA ASP A 447 -20.68 7.41 -7.44
C ASP A 447 -19.52 6.56 -8.01
N LEU A 448 -18.27 7.02 -7.77
CA LEU A 448 -17.07 6.34 -8.26
C LEU A 448 -16.53 5.39 -7.19
N ARG A 449 -15.87 4.33 -7.62
CA ARG A 449 -15.15 3.41 -6.74
C ARG A 449 -13.77 3.98 -6.45
N LEU A 450 -13.56 4.45 -5.22
CA LEU A 450 -12.32 5.08 -4.80
C LEU A 450 -11.29 4.04 -4.37
N ILE A 451 -10.21 3.91 -5.15
CA ILE A 451 -9.00 3.18 -4.79
C ILE A 451 -8.04 4.18 -4.14
N THR A 452 -7.35 3.79 -3.08
CA THR A 452 -6.43 4.67 -2.34
C THR A 452 -5.00 4.16 -2.38
N ALA A 453 -4.06 5.06 -2.65
CA ALA A 453 -2.63 4.86 -2.45
C ALA A 453 -2.07 6.06 -1.68
N ALA A 454 -1.27 5.82 -0.64
CA ALA A 454 -0.64 6.91 0.09
C ALA A 454 0.25 7.74 -0.86
N PRO A 455 0.23 9.08 -0.76
CA PRO A 455 0.95 9.93 -1.70
C PRO A 455 2.44 9.56 -1.82
N SER A 456 2.88 9.18 -3.01
CA SER A 456 4.24 8.79 -3.35
C SER A 456 4.55 9.19 -4.80
N LEU A 457 5.80 9.00 -5.25
CA LEU A 457 6.16 9.15 -6.66
C LEU A 457 5.65 7.97 -7.51
N HIS A 458 5.35 6.83 -6.88
CA HIS A 458 4.94 5.57 -7.52
C HIS A 458 3.51 5.19 -7.14
N PRO A 459 2.47 5.93 -7.64
CA PRO A 459 1.09 5.72 -7.22
C PRO A 459 0.48 4.41 -7.70
N TYR A 460 1.06 3.75 -8.69
CA TYR A 460 0.60 2.47 -9.25
C TYR A 460 1.32 1.26 -8.67
N GLU A 461 2.31 1.44 -7.79
CA GLU A 461 3.19 0.37 -7.28
C GLU A 461 2.42 -0.86 -6.79
N HIS A 462 1.36 -0.64 -6.01
CA HIS A 462 0.54 -1.69 -5.38
C HIS A 462 -0.72 -2.04 -6.18
N LEU A 463 -0.91 -1.43 -7.35
CA LEU A 463 -2.05 -1.74 -8.22
C LEU A 463 -1.74 -2.93 -9.14
N SER A 464 -2.78 -3.65 -9.50
CA SER A 464 -2.70 -4.75 -10.48
C SER A 464 -3.66 -4.54 -11.64
N VAL A 465 -4.59 -3.59 -11.52
CA VAL A 465 -5.51 -3.18 -12.58
C VAL A 465 -5.46 -1.66 -12.68
N ALA A 466 -5.43 -1.15 -13.90
CA ALA A 466 -5.45 0.28 -14.16
C ALA A 466 -6.79 0.89 -13.68
N PRO A 467 -6.76 2.03 -12.95
CA PRO A 467 -7.97 2.78 -12.65
C PRO A 467 -8.53 3.41 -13.93
N GLN A 468 -9.83 3.63 -13.99
CA GLN A 468 -10.42 4.32 -15.14
C GLN A 468 -10.16 5.82 -15.10
N PHE A 469 -10.03 6.40 -13.92
CA PHE A 469 -9.73 7.83 -13.76
C PHE A 469 -8.67 8.07 -12.68
N VAL A 470 -7.74 8.99 -12.94
CA VAL A 470 -6.73 9.40 -11.96
C VAL A 470 -6.34 10.87 -12.14
N ALA A 471 -6.01 11.53 -11.03
CA ALA A 471 -5.31 12.80 -11.01
C ALA A 471 -3.88 12.59 -10.49
N LEU A 472 -2.89 13.04 -11.26
CA LEU A 472 -1.47 12.92 -10.95
C LEU A 472 -0.78 14.28 -10.99
N THR A 473 0.36 14.36 -10.34
CA THR A 473 1.36 15.39 -10.65
C THR A 473 2.20 14.96 -11.85
N SER A 474 2.83 15.91 -12.54
CA SER A 474 3.77 15.61 -13.63
C SER A 474 4.92 14.70 -13.17
N LEU A 475 5.38 14.85 -11.92
CA LEU A 475 6.42 14.01 -11.33
C LEU A 475 5.98 12.56 -11.13
N GLN A 476 4.76 12.35 -10.64
CA GLN A 476 4.20 11.01 -10.50
C GLN A 476 4.06 10.31 -11.85
N ALA A 477 3.54 11.01 -12.85
CA ALA A 477 3.42 10.48 -14.21
C ALA A 477 4.79 10.12 -14.80
N ALA A 478 5.79 10.99 -14.64
CA ALA A 478 7.16 10.74 -15.11
C ALA A 478 7.79 9.53 -14.40
N ALA A 479 7.70 9.46 -13.08
CA ALA A 479 8.25 8.33 -12.31
C ALA A 479 7.57 6.99 -12.66
N SER A 480 6.25 6.98 -12.84
CA SER A 480 5.51 5.78 -13.24
C SER A 480 5.91 5.27 -14.64
N LEU A 481 6.31 6.16 -15.55
CA LEU A 481 6.79 5.78 -16.89
C LEU A 481 8.16 5.06 -16.87
N GLU A 482 8.97 5.24 -15.83
CA GLU A 482 10.27 4.60 -15.67
C GLU A 482 10.17 3.16 -15.15
N VAL A 483 9.03 2.75 -14.56
CA VAL A 483 8.81 1.42 -14.01
C VAL A 483 7.88 0.63 -14.92
N ALA A 484 8.34 -0.46 -15.50
CA ALA A 484 7.61 -1.21 -16.53
C ALA A 484 6.17 -1.61 -16.13
N LYS A 485 5.96 -2.07 -14.88
CA LYS A 485 4.63 -2.41 -14.35
C LYS A 485 3.73 -1.19 -14.26
N GLU A 486 4.23 -0.10 -13.69
CA GLU A 486 3.45 1.13 -13.52
C GLU A 486 3.15 1.80 -14.86
N LYS A 487 4.12 1.79 -15.78
CA LYS A 487 3.96 2.27 -17.15
C LYS A 487 2.80 1.56 -17.84
N ALA A 488 2.74 0.23 -17.76
CA ALA A 488 1.66 -0.54 -18.36
C ALA A 488 0.28 -0.16 -17.80
N LEU A 489 0.18 0.10 -16.48
CA LEU A 489 -1.06 0.54 -15.82
C LEU A 489 -1.42 1.98 -16.17
N LEU A 490 -0.44 2.88 -16.22
CA LEU A 490 -0.63 4.27 -16.66
C LEU A 490 -1.15 4.32 -18.10
N GLU A 491 -0.52 3.57 -19.02
CA GLU A 491 -0.92 3.50 -20.43
C GLU A 491 -2.31 2.90 -20.63
N ALA A 492 -2.77 2.03 -19.71
CA ALA A 492 -4.08 1.40 -19.74
C ALA A 492 -5.17 2.22 -19.01
N THR A 493 -4.84 3.32 -18.35
CA THR A 493 -5.80 4.20 -17.66
C THR A 493 -6.64 5.00 -18.66
N ASP A 494 -7.99 4.98 -18.54
CA ASP A 494 -8.90 5.59 -19.52
C ASP A 494 -8.85 7.11 -19.55
N CYS A 495 -8.67 7.76 -18.37
CA CYS A 495 -8.60 9.21 -18.26
C CYS A 495 -7.59 9.64 -17.18
N ILE A 496 -6.61 10.43 -17.58
CA ILE A 496 -5.58 10.98 -16.71
C ILE A 496 -5.66 12.49 -16.74
N ILE A 497 -5.68 13.13 -15.57
CA ILE A 497 -5.50 14.57 -15.48
C ILE A 497 -4.20 14.88 -14.74
N LEU A 498 -3.36 15.71 -15.34
CA LEU A 498 -2.10 16.17 -14.77
C LEU A 498 -2.28 17.59 -14.22
N GLY A 499 -1.91 17.77 -12.95
CA GLY A 499 -2.01 19.05 -12.26
C GLY A 499 -0.74 19.38 -11.46
N GLY A 500 -0.78 20.55 -10.84
CA GLY A 500 0.29 20.95 -9.92
C GLY A 500 1.51 21.60 -10.54
N GLY A 501 1.69 21.60 -11.86
CA GLY A 501 2.84 22.18 -12.54
C GLY A 501 2.70 22.18 -14.06
N ASN A 502 3.72 22.70 -14.73
CA ASN A 502 3.81 22.61 -16.18
C ASN A 502 4.15 21.16 -16.60
N VAL A 503 3.66 20.74 -17.74
CA VAL A 503 4.01 19.44 -18.34
C VAL A 503 5.10 19.68 -19.36
N SER A 504 6.25 19.01 -19.23
CA SER A 504 7.36 19.17 -20.18
C SER A 504 7.04 18.48 -21.51
N HIS A 505 7.65 18.96 -22.59
CA HIS A 505 7.50 18.35 -23.93
C HIS A 505 7.95 16.88 -23.92
N THR A 506 9.02 16.55 -23.18
CA THR A 506 9.50 15.17 -23.05
C THR A 506 8.44 14.28 -22.39
N LEU A 507 7.80 14.78 -21.32
CA LEU A 507 6.71 14.02 -20.68
C LEU A 507 5.49 13.90 -21.61
N GLU A 508 5.12 14.96 -22.33
CA GLU A 508 4.03 14.91 -23.32
C GLU A 508 4.30 13.88 -24.42
N ASP A 509 5.54 13.80 -24.90
CA ASP A 509 5.92 12.83 -25.93
C ASP A 509 5.89 11.39 -25.39
N ASN A 510 6.33 11.16 -24.15
CA ASN A 510 6.24 9.86 -23.49
C ASN A 510 4.79 9.41 -23.23
N LEU A 511 3.88 10.36 -23.00
CA LEU A 511 2.47 10.09 -22.76
C LEU A 511 1.66 9.77 -24.05
N GLN A 512 2.27 9.87 -25.24
CA GLN A 512 1.62 9.46 -26.50
C GLN A 512 1.31 7.96 -26.55
N SER A 513 1.99 7.13 -25.75
CA SER A 513 1.70 5.70 -25.63
C SER A 513 0.43 5.37 -24.82
N CYS A 514 -0.12 6.34 -24.09
CA CYS A 514 -1.35 6.16 -23.33
C CYS A 514 -2.56 5.94 -24.24
N ARG A 515 -3.34 4.88 -23.98
CA ARG A 515 -4.55 4.53 -24.72
C ARG A 515 -5.72 5.48 -24.39
N GLY A 516 -5.78 5.87 -23.12
CA GLY A 516 -6.78 6.81 -22.62
C GLY A 516 -6.42 8.26 -22.87
N ARG A 517 -7.33 9.16 -22.53
CA ARG A 517 -7.15 10.60 -22.69
C ARG A 517 -6.30 11.16 -21.56
N VAL A 518 -5.26 11.91 -21.89
CA VAL A 518 -4.39 12.58 -20.93
C VAL A 518 -4.56 14.09 -21.09
N TYR A 519 -4.92 14.76 -19.98
CA TYR A 519 -5.12 16.21 -19.96
C TYR A 519 -4.14 16.90 -19.01
N SER A 520 -3.59 18.03 -19.40
CA SER A 520 -3.07 19.02 -18.48
C SER A 520 -4.22 19.87 -17.96
N THR A 521 -4.20 20.19 -16.66
CA THR A 521 -5.22 21.01 -16.00
C THR A 521 -4.67 22.39 -15.68
N TYR A 522 -5.48 23.42 -15.89
CA TYR A 522 -5.24 24.76 -15.38
C TYR A 522 -6.26 25.11 -14.29
N GLY A 523 -5.76 25.51 -13.13
CA GLY A 523 -6.58 25.91 -11.99
C GLY A 523 -5.72 26.21 -10.75
N MET A 524 -6.36 26.68 -9.72
CA MET A 524 -5.71 27.06 -8.45
C MET A 524 -6.67 26.83 -7.29
N THR A 525 -6.21 27.05 -6.07
CA THR A 525 -7.05 26.84 -4.87
C THR A 525 -8.25 27.78 -4.88
N GLU A 526 -8.06 29.00 -5.35
CA GLU A 526 -9.10 30.06 -5.47
C GLU A 526 -10.21 29.68 -6.45
N THR A 527 -9.94 28.80 -7.39
CA THR A 527 -10.96 28.26 -8.33
C THR A 527 -11.54 26.92 -7.87
N PHE A 528 -11.17 26.44 -6.68
CA PHE A 528 -11.59 25.16 -6.06
C PHE A 528 -11.25 23.91 -6.88
N SER A 529 -10.39 23.97 -7.82
CA SER A 529 -9.78 22.95 -8.69
C SER A 529 -9.55 23.53 -10.09
N HIS A 530 -9.39 22.66 -11.09
CA HIS A 530 -9.17 23.10 -12.47
C HIS A 530 -10.43 23.74 -13.08
N ILE A 531 -10.16 24.71 -13.93
CA ILE A 531 -11.16 25.47 -14.69
C ILE A 531 -11.02 25.30 -16.21
N ALA A 532 -9.90 24.72 -16.65
CA ALA A 532 -9.66 24.47 -18.05
C ALA A 532 -8.81 23.20 -18.21
N LEU A 533 -8.91 22.58 -19.39
CA LEU A 533 -8.23 21.35 -19.79
C LEU A 533 -7.49 21.55 -21.11
N ARG A 534 -6.29 20.97 -21.23
CA ARG A 534 -5.51 20.89 -22.46
C ARG A 534 -5.22 19.42 -22.76
N LEU A 535 -5.65 18.91 -23.90
CA LEU A 535 -5.37 17.53 -24.30
C LEU A 535 -3.91 17.37 -24.71
N LEU A 536 -3.23 16.37 -24.12
CA LEU A 536 -1.80 16.15 -24.29
C LEU A 536 -1.44 15.05 -25.29
N ASN A 537 -2.37 14.12 -25.59
CA ASN A 537 -2.10 12.96 -26.44
C ASN A 537 -3.13 12.76 -27.54
N GLY A 538 -2.77 11.94 -28.53
CA GLY A 538 -3.63 11.61 -29.68
C GLY A 538 -3.81 12.74 -30.68
N ASP A 539 -4.67 12.53 -31.70
CA ASP A 539 -4.88 13.46 -32.83
C ASP A 539 -5.42 14.84 -32.42
N GLY A 540 -5.99 14.95 -31.22
CA GLY A 540 -6.52 16.21 -30.67
C GLY A 540 -5.52 16.96 -29.76
N ARG A 541 -4.24 16.55 -29.68
CA ARG A 541 -3.20 17.24 -28.90
C ARG A 541 -3.15 18.73 -29.28
N THR A 542 -3.09 19.59 -28.27
CA THR A 542 -3.11 21.04 -28.45
C THR A 542 -2.28 21.76 -27.38
N ASP A 543 -1.83 22.99 -27.69
CA ASP A 543 -1.19 23.89 -26.72
C ASP A 543 -2.20 24.78 -25.99
N TRP A 544 -3.46 24.72 -26.35
CA TRP A 544 -4.51 25.60 -25.86
C TRP A 544 -5.37 24.92 -24.79
N TYR A 545 -5.57 25.62 -23.66
CA TYR A 545 -6.51 25.22 -22.64
C TYR A 545 -7.93 25.64 -23.02
N SER A 546 -8.85 24.70 -23.02
CA SER A 546 -10.26 24.93 -23.22
C SER A 546 -10.93 25.15 -21.85
N PRO A 547 -11.56 26.32 -21.61
CA PRO A 547 -12.29 26.59 -20.37
C PRO A 547 -13.46 25.61 -20.19
N LEU A 548 -13.71 25.21 -18.93
CA LEU A 548 -14.89 24.41 -18.59
C LEU A 548 -16.17 25.24 -18.80
N ARG A 549 -17.30 24.55 -18.97
CA ARG A 549 -18.61 25.20 -19.12
C ARG A 549 -18.87 26.22 -18.00
N GLY A 550 -19.20 27.46 -18.38
CA GLY A 550 -19.50 28.54 -17.44
C GLY A 550 -18.27 29.29 -16.90
N VAL A 551 -17.08 28.94 -17.34
CA VAL A 551 -15.85 29.72 -17.10
C VAL A 551 -15.66 30.70 -18.26
N LYS A 552 -15.37 31.95 -17.93
CA LYS A 552 -15.01 33.02 -18.88
C LYS A 552 -13.60 33.47 -18.58
N VAL A 553 -12.83 33.72 -19.62
CA VAL A 553 -11.46 34.20 -19.52
C VAL A 553 -11.29 35.50 -20.31
N SER A 554 -10.46 36.39 -19.80
CA SER A 554 -10.07 37.64 -20.47
C SER A 554 -8.65 38.01 -20.06
N LEU A 555 -8.08 39.05 -20.65
CA LEU A 555 -6.75 39.55 -20.26
C LEU A 555 -6.92 40.95 -19.60
N ASN A 556 -6.15 41.16 -18.54
CA ASN A 556 -6.01 42.49 -17.96
C ASN A 556 -5.02 43.36 -18.76
N ILE A 557 -4.85 44.61 -18.34
CA ILE A 557 -3.96 45.61 -18.99
C ILE A 557 -2.47 45.11 -19.04
N ASN A 558 -2.08 44.22 -18.18
CA ASN A 558 -0.72 43.64 -18.12
C ASN A 558 -0.59 42.34 -18.96
N GLY A 559 -1.63 41.92 -19.68
CA GLY A 559 -1.66 40.66 -20.41
C GLY A 559 -1.77 39.43 -19.52
N CYS A 560 -2.18 39.60 -18.26
CA CYS A 560 -2.41 38.49 -17.35
C CYS A 560 -3.84 37.96 -17.48
N LEU A 561 -4.02 36.67 -17.29
CA LEU A 561 -5.31 35.99 -17.36
C LEU A 561 -6.23 36.44 -16.22
N VAL A 562 -7.44 36.82 -16.57
CA VAL A 562 -8.53 37.11 -15.62
C VAL A 562 -9.59 36.04 -15.80
N VAL A 563 -9.99 35.42 -14.72
CA VAL A 563 -10.97 34.33 -14.70
C VAL A 563 -12.24 34.78 -14.01
N SER A 564 -13.38 34.51 -14.63
CA SER A 564 -14.72 34.64 -14.02
C SER A 564 -15.43 33.29 -14.13
N ASP A 565 -15.98 32.81 -13.04
CA ASP A 565 -16.63 31.51 -12.97
C ASP A 565 -17.88 31.55 -12.11
N SER A 566 -18.97 31.00 -12.60
CA SER A 566 -20.24 30.92 -11.88
C SER A 566 -20.17 30.08 -10.59
N VAL A 567 -19.19 29.18 -10.42
CA VAL A 567 -18.95 28.44 -9.19
C VAL A 567 -18.41 29.35 -8.07
N THR A 568 -17.66 30.38 -8.45
CA THR A 568 -17.13 31.39 -7.53
C THR A 568 -17.96 32.69 -7.53
N ASN A 569 -19.28 32.55 -7.78
CA ASN A 569 -20.23 33.67 -7.85
C ASN A 569 -19.86 34.75 -8.88
N ASN A 570 -19.20 34.37 -9.97
CA ASN A 570 -18.71 35.26 -11.03
C ASN A 570 -17.73 36.34 -10.53
N SER A 571 -17.10 36.14 -9.36
CA SER A 571 -16.05 37.03 -8.92
C SER A 571 -14.89 37.02 -9.92
N LEU A 572 -14.36 38.19 -10.23
CA LEU A 572 -13.19 38.31 -11.10
C LEU A 572 -11.94 37.93 -10.33
N LEU A 573 -11.26 36.89 -10.78
CA LEU A 573 -9.96 36.48 -10.27
C LEU A 573 -8.86 36.95 -11.23
N ASP A 574 -8.15 38.00 -10.81
CA ASP A 574 -7.00 38.53 -11.54
C ASP A 574 -5.76 37.71 -11.18
N THR A 575 -5.21 37.00 -12.17
CA THR A 575 -4.04 36.14 -11.95
C THR A 575 -2.73 36.86 -12.26
N ASN A 576 -1.61 36.25 -11.88
CA ASN A 576 -0.28 36.67 -12.31
C ASN A 576 0.23 35.87 -13.52
N ASP A 577 -0.61 35.09 -14.17
CA ASP A 577 -0.25 34.23 -15.30
C ASP A 577 -0.46 35.00 -16.62
N ILE A 578 0.62 35.30 -17.31
CA ILE A 578 0.62 35.95 -18.63
C ILE A 578 0.09 34.94 -19.64
N ALA A 579 -0.90 35.33 -20.44
CA ALA A 579 -1.59 34.42 -21.34
C ALA A 579 -1.86 35.06 -22.72
N GLU A 580 -2.19 34.21 -23.68
CA GLU A 580 -2.82 34.56 -24.95
C GLU A 580 -4.17 33.88 -25.02
N ILE A 581 -5.13 34.52 -25.67
CA ILE A 581 -6.47 33.96 -25.92
C ILE A 581 -6.72 33.98 -27.44
N ASN A 582 -7.17 32.84 -28.00
CA ASN A 582 -7.52 32.72 -29.41
C ASN A 582 -9.00 33.06 -29.66
N ASP A 583 -9.39 33.12 -30.92
CA ASP A 583 -10.76 33.43 -31.35
C ASP A 583 -11.82 32.42 -30.88
N LEU A 584 -11.41 31.23 -30.47
CA LEU A 584 -12.28 30.20 -29.87
C LEU A 584 -12.45 30.35 -28.36
N GLY A 585 -11.87 31.39 -27.76
CA GLY A 585 -11.90 31.61 -26.32
C GLY A 585 -11.03 30.63 -25.52
N GLN A 586 -10.14 29.88 -26.19
CA GLN A 586 -9.13 29.05 -25.53
C GLN A 586 -7.90 29.92 -25.22
N PHE A 587 -7.14 29.52 -24.20
CA PHE A 587 -5.95 30.28 -23.77
C PHE A 587 -4.73 29.38 -23.64
N ARG A 588 -3.56 29.99 -23.73
CA ARG A 588 -2.26 29.36 -23.37
C ARG A 588 -1.50 30.27 -22.42
N ILE A 589 -0.78 29.63 -21.50
CA ILE A 589 0.05 30.35 -20.51
C ILE A 589 1.45 30.51 -21.10
N LEU A 590 1.93 31.75 -21.05
CA LEU A 590 3.26 32.13 -21.55
C LEU A 590 4.31 32.23 -20.42
N GLY A 591 3.84 32.33 -19.18
CA GLY A 591 4.68 32.46 -17.98
C GLY A 591 4.02 33.28 -16.89
N ARG A 592 4.74 33.54 -15.80
CA ARG A 592 4.23 34.35 -14.69
C ARG A 592 4.84 35.75 -14.68
N ARG A 593 4.02 36.75 -14.39
CA ARG A 593 4.48 38.13 -14.25
C ARG A 593 5.57 38.26 -13.17
N ASP A 594 5.47 37.51 -12.09
CA ASP A 594 6.45 37.50 -10.99
C ASP A 594 7.83 36.99 -11.43
N ASN A 595 7.92 36.25 -12.55
CA ASN A 595 9.13 35.65 -13.10
C ASN A 595 9.63 36.39 -14.35
N VAL A 596 9.12 37.62 -14.61
CA VAL A 596 9.65 38.49 -15.65
C VAL A 596 10.82 39.28 -15.08
N VAL A 597 11.98 39.15 -15.71
CA VAL A 597 13.21 39.86 -15.35
C VAL A 597 13.41 41.05 -16.30
N CYS A 598 13.64 42.23 -15.75
CA CYS A 598 13.99 43.42 -16.55
C CYS A 598 15.49 43.56 -16.63
N SER A 599 16.08 43.16 -17.77
CA SER A 599 17.54 43.24 -18.00
C SER A 599 17.84 44.23 -19.14
N GLY A 600 18.54 45.29 -18.83
CA GLY A 600 18.86 46.32 -19.82
C GLY A 600 17.66 46.97 -20.49
N GLY A 601 16.53 47.10 -19.77
CA GLY A 601 15.28 47.64 -20.32
C GLY A 601 14.40 46.63 -21.09
N ILE A 602 14.87 45.40 -21.27
CA ILE A 602 14.14 44.32 -21.95
C ILE A 602 13.48 43.43 -20.92
N LYS A 603 12.17 43.12 -21.14
CA LYS A 603 11.41 42.16 -20.32
C LYS A 603 11.70 40.74 -20.77
N LEU A 604 12.34 39.93 -19.93
CA LEU A 604 12.71 38.56 -20.19
C LEU A 604 11.74 37.61 -19.40
N HIS A 605 11.05 36.79 -20.11
CA HIS A 605 10.14 35.76 -19.53
C HIS A 605 10.91 34.49 -19.26
N LEU A 606 11.23 34.22 -17.99
CA LEU A 606 12.11 33.09 -17.62
C LEU A 606 11.57 31.75 -18.12
N GLU A 607 10.27 31.48 -17.98
CA GLU A 607 9.65 30.23 -18.40
C GLU A 607 9.75 30.00 -19.92
N LYS A 608 9.63 31.08 -20.71
CA LYS A 608 9.79 31.01 -22.17
C LYS A 608 11.23 30.65 -22.55
N ILE A 609 12.18 31.26 -21.90
CA ILE A 609 13.62 31.01 -22.14
C ILE A 609 13.96 29.57 -21.69
N GLU A 610 13.46 29.13 -20.54
CA GLU A 610 13.62 27.78 -20.02
C GLU A 610 13.03 26.73 -20.96
N ALA A 611 11.84 26.99 -21.51
CA ALA A 611 11.22 26.12 -22.52
C ALA A 611 12.08 26.01 -23.78
N THR A 612 12.62 27.12 -24.28
CA THR A 612 13.53 27.14 -25.44
C THR A 612 14.82 26.35 -25.16
N LEU A 613 15.31 26.39 -23.94
CA LEU A 613 16.49 25.65 -23.50
C LEU A 613 16.22 24.20 -23.14
N GLN A 614 14.98 23.75 -23.17
CA GLN A 614 14.60 22.43 -22.60
C GLN A 614 15.21 22.24 -21.19
N ALA A 615 15.02 23.24 -20.34
CA ALA A 615 15.75 23.43 -19.08
C ALA A 615 15.65 22.21 -18.13
N GLU A 616 14.52 21.50 -18.11
CA GLU A 616 14.33 20.28 -17.31
C GLU A 616 15.30 19.17 -17.74
N LYS A 617 15.47 18.95 -19.04
CA LYS A 617 16.36 17.92 -19.60
C LYS A 617 17.82 18.13 -19.17
N TYR A 618 18.24 19.36 -19.04
CA TYR A 618 19.62 19.72 -18.71
C TYR A 618 19.81 20.17 -17.25
N GLY A 619 18.78 19.98 -16.40
CA GLY A 619 18.85 20.38 -15.00
C GLY A 619 19.16 21.87 -14.82
N ILE A 620 18.45 22.74 -15.56
CA ILE A 620 18.64 24.20 -15.57
C ILE A 620 17.45 24.87 -14.88
N LEU A 621 17.71 25.94 -14.11
CA LEU A 621 16.72 26.88 -13.63
C LEU A 621 17.23 28.30 -13.76
N LEU A 622 16.47 29.17 -14.43
CA LEU A 622 16.83 30.56 -14.58
C LEU A 622 16.33 31.40 -13.38
N THR A 623 17.15 32.36 -12.98
CA THR A 623 16.82 33.36 -11.96
C THR A 623 17.51 34.69 -12.27
N SER A 624 17.42 35.67 -11.40
CA SER A 624 18.10 36.97 -11.55
C SER A 624 18.74 37.44 -10.27
N ILE A 625 19.74 38.31 -10.45
CA ILE A 625 20.33 39.08 -9.36
C ILE A 625 20.33 40.57 -9.76
N PRO A 626 20.36 41.51 -8.81
CA PRO A 626 20.59 42.91 -9.12
C PRO A 626 21.94 43.12 -9.85
N ASP A 627 21.95 43.97 -10.88
CA ASP A 627 23.12 44.30 -11.67
C ASP A 627 23.15 45.84 -11.89
N ALA A 628 24.28 46.46 -11.65
CA ALA A 628 24.42 47.92 -11.69
C ALA A 628 24.22 48.53 -13.11
N ALA A 629 24.51 47.75 -14.16
CA ALA A 629 24.41 48.22 -15.55
C ALA A 629 23.04 47.84 -16.19
N LEU A 630 22.51 46.67 -15.82
CA LEU A 630 21.34 46.11 -16.45
C LEU A 630 20.06 46.22 -15.60
N GLY A 631 20.17 46.67 -14.35
CA GLY A 631 19.09 46.59 -13.35
C GLY A 631 18.99 45.18 -12.75
N GLU A 632 18.74 44.17 -13.57
CA GLU A 632 18.83 42.75 -13.22
C GLU A 632 19.64 42.00 -14.28
N ALA A 633 20.48 41.07 -13.84
CA ALA A 633 21.19 40.14 -14.71
C ALA A 633 20.68 38.73 -14.57
N LEU A 634 20.52 38.04 -15.71
CA LEU A 634 20.09 36.66 -15.75
C LEU A 634 21.16 35.71 -15.22
N VAL A 635 20.75 34.75 -14.39
CA VAL A 635 21.59 33.70 -13.80
C VAL A 635 21.02 32.33 -14.18
N CYS A 636 21.89 31.49 -14.71
CA CYS A 636 21.57 30.07 -14.95
C CYS A 636 22.08 29.25 -13.76
N LEU A 637 21.16 28.69 -12.96
CA LEU A 637 21.48 27.62 -12.03
C LEU A 637 21.48 26.29 -12.80
N TYR A 638 22.50 25.45 -12.58
CA TYR A 638 22.57 24.14 -13.22
C TYR A 638 23.05 23.06 -12.26
N SER A 639 22.62 21.81 -12.46
CA SER A 639 23.01 20.69 -11.62
C SER A 639 24.47 20.26 -11.89
N SER A 640 25.06 19.49 -10.97
CA SER A 640 26.44 19.04 -11.00
C SER A 640 26.81 18.14 -12.20
N ASP A 641 25.83 17.59 -12.89
CA ASP A 641 25.99 16.59 -13.96
C ASP A 641 26.22 17.25 -15.35
N VAL A 642 26.16 18.58 -15.42
CA VAL A 642 26.27 19.33 -16.68
C VAL A 642 27.51 20.23 -16.65
N GLU A 643 28.27 20.23 -17.74
CA GLU A 643 29.45 21.09 -17.86
C GLU A 643 29.07 22.53 -18.25
N GLU A 644 29.63 23.51 -17.55
CA GLU A 644 29.35 24.94 -17.81
C GLU A 644 29.68 25.36 -19.24
N VAL A 645 30.78 24.85 -19.81
CA VAL A 645 31.20 25.17 -21.19
C VAL A 645 30.11 24.75 -22.19
N PHE A 646 29.57 23.55 -22.02
CA PHE A 646 28.44 23.07 -22.84
C PHE A 646 27.24 24.01 -22.74
N LEU A 647 26.87 24.41 -21.53
CA LEU A 647 25.70 25.29 -21.30
C LEU A 647 25.89 26.66 -21.94
N ARG A 648 27.08 27.23 -21.88
CA ARG A 648 27.36 28.50 -22.51
C ARG A 648 27.21 28.43 -24.01
N GLU A 649 27.75 27.39 -24.64
CA GLU A 649 27.62 27.19 -26.09
C GLU A 649 26.17 26.90 -26.47
N TYR A 650 25.45 26.11 -25.68
CA TYR A 650 24.05 25.75 -25.92
C TYR A 650 23.15 27.00 -25.81
N CYS A 651 23.31 27.81 -24.78
CA CYS A 651 22.59 29.09 -24.65
C CYS A 651 22.93 30.07 -25.79
N ALA A 652 24.17 30.12 -26.20
CA ALA A 652 24.58 31.00 -27.30
C ALA A 652 23.99 30.61 -28.65
N LYS A 653 23.76 29.32 -28.88
CA LYS A 653 23.10 28.79 -30.10
C LYS A 653 21.57 28.90 -30.09
N SER A 654 20.96 28.75 -28.90
CA SER A 654 19.52 28.60 -28.76
C SER A 654 18.79 29.91 -28.43
N LEU A 655 19.49 30.91 -27.89
CA LEU A 655 18.91 32.16 -27.36
C LEU A 655 19.42 33.40 -28.07
N ALA A 656 18.55 34.41 -28.18
CA ALA A 656 18.95 35.73 -28.58
C ALA A 656 20.00 36.32 -27.60
N LYS A 657 20.88 37.18 -28.06
CA LYS A 657 22.01 37.71 -27.25
C LYS A 657 21.57 38.30 -25.91
N TYR A 658 20.42 38.95 -25.85
CA TYR A 658 19.87 39.60 -24.64
C TYR A 658 19.17 38.61 -23.72
N GLU A 659 18.86 37.38 -24.17
CA GLU A 659 18.23 36.31 -23.38
C GLU A 659 19.28 35.39 -22.75
N GLN A 660 20.55 35.53 -23.14
CA GLN A 660 21.62 34.68 -22.63
C GLN A 660 21.95 34.99 -21.18
N PRO A 661 22.09 33.97 -20.29
CA PRO A 661 22.49 34.18 -18.92
C PRO A 661 23.90 34.83 -18.83
N ARG A 662 24.02 35.87 -18.00
CA ARG A 662 25.30 36.50 -17.74
C ARG A 662 26.16 35.67 -16.78
N TYR A 663 25.51 34.99 -15.83
CA TYR A 663 26.16 34.17 -14.81
C TYR A 663 25.65 32.73 -14.87
N TYR A 664 26.58 31.82 -14.61
CA TYR A 664 26.31 30.38 -14.50
C TYR A 664 26.76 29.94 -13.13
N LEU A 665 25.87 29.28 -12.39
CA LEU A 665 26.10 28.86 -11.01
C LEU A 665 25.79 27.39 -10.86
N ARG A 666 26.80 26.58 -10.59
CA ARG A 666 26.63 25.16 -10.32
C ARG A 666 26.01 24.97 -8.94
N VAL A 667 24.96 24.12 -8.84
CA VAL A 667 24.28 23.75 -7.62
C VAL A 667 24.23 22.23 -7.47
N LYS A 668 24.13 21.74 -6.24
CA LYS A 668 24.06 20.31 -5.98
C LYS A 668 22.77 19.70 -6.56
N ALA A 669 21.67 20.42 -6.48
CA ALA A 669 20.38 20.08 -7.08
C ALA A 669 19.60 21.37 -7.34
N ILE A 670 18.75 21.36 -8.36
CA ILE A 670 17.79 22.45 -8.62
C ILE A 670 16.77 22.52 -7.47
N PRO A 671 16.57 23.71 -6.85
CA PRO A 671 15.63 23.84 -5.75
C PRO A 671 14.18 23.67 -6.23
N LEU A 672 13.48 22.72 -5.63
CA LEU A 672 12.07 22.44 -5.88
C LEU A 672 11.23 22.65 -4.60
N THR A 673 9.94 22.93 -4.77
CA THR A 673 8.96 22.93 -3.69
C THR A 673 8.55 21.49 -3.32
N GLU A 674 7.85 21.28 -2.22
CA GLU A 674 7.26 19.97 -1.84
C GLU A 674 6.36 19.37 -2.93
N THR A 675 5.76 20.23 -3.77
CA THR A 675 4.91 19.80 -4.90
C THR A 675 5.69 19.62 -6.21
N GLY A 676 7.04 19.67 -6.17
CA GLY A 676 7.91 19.46 -7.31
C GLY A 676 8.03 20.65 -8.28
N LYS A 677 7.50 21.84 -7.93
CA LYS A 677 7.65 23.06 -8.75
C LYS A 677 9.00 23.72 -8.50
N PRO A 678 9.58 24.45 -9.50
CA PRO A 678 10.77 25.25 -9.26
C PRO A 678 10.60 26.23 -8.11
N ALA A 679 11.44 26.13 -7.09
CA ALA A 679 11.42 27.02 -5.91
C ALA A 679 12.18 28.32 -6.21
N ARG A 680 11.59 29.22 -7.01
CA ARG A 680 12.24 30.41 -7.55
C ARG A 680 12.75 31.37 -6.50
N ALA A 681 12.05 31.52 -5.37
CA ALA A 681 12.52 32.34 -4.25
C ALA A 681 13.84 31.79 -3.67
N SER A 682 13.93 30.46 -3.49
CA SER A 682 15.15 29.79 -3.05
C SER A 682 16.26 29.92 -4.09
N ALA A 683 15.95 29.75 -5.38
CA ALA A 683 16.88 29.93 -6.48
C ALA A 683 17.49 31.35 -6.49
N LYS A 684 16.63 32.38 -6.32
CA LYS A 684 17.07 33.79 -6.23
C LYS A 684 17.94 34.04 -4.99
N GLY A 685 17.61 33.41 -3.86
CA GLY A 685 18.44 33.46 -2.64
C GLY A 685 19.79 32.81 -2.81
N ILE A 686 19.86 31.63 -3.44
CA ILE A 686 21.10 30.91 -3.76
C ILE A 686 21.99 31.76 -4.69
N ALA A 687 21.42 32.30 -5.77
CA ALA A 687 22.14 33.14 -6.71
C ALA A 687 22.72 34.39 -6.04
N ARG A 688 21.93 35.10 -5.25
CA ARG A 688 22.39 36.29 -4.50
C ARG A 688 23.53 35.95 -3.55
N LYS A 689 23.39 34.89 -2.72
CA LYS A 689 24.39 34.49 -1.74
C LYS A 689 25.74 34.16 -2.38
N ASN A 690 25.74 33.51 -3.54
CA ASN A 690 26.97 33.02 -4.18
C ASN A 690 27.61 34.02 -5.16
N LEU A 691 26.84 34.98 -5.69
CA LEU A 691 27.32 35.93 -6.69
C LEU A 691 27.50 37.35 -6.14
N SER A 692 26.92 37.73 -4.98
CA SER A 692 27.16 38.98 -4.28
C SER A 692 28.52 39.04 -3.57
N LEU A 693 29.27 37.93 -3.56
CA LEU A 693 30.62 37.82 -3.02
C LEU A 693 31.71 37.90 -4.12
N ARG A 694 31.34 38.14 -5.36
CA ARG A 694 32.18 38.40 -6.50
C ARG A 694 31.96 39.84 -7.00
#